data_86c8ec17dbb16b43f3ac82646c72b456
#
_entry.id   86c8ec17dbb16b43f3ac82646c72b456
#
_cell.length_a   1.000
_cell.length_b   1.000
_cell.length_c   1.000
_cell.angle_alpha   90.00
_cell.angle_beta   90.00
_cell.angle_gamma   90.00
#
_symmetry.space_group_name_H-M   'P 1'
#
loop_
_entity.id
_entity.type
_entity.pdbx_description
1 polymer ?
#
loop_
_entity_poly.entity_id
_entity_poly.type
_entity_poly.pdbx_seq_one_letter_code
_entity_poly.pdbx_strand_id
1 'polypeptide(L)'
;MAIKIALAGNPNSGKTTLFNALTGSNQFVGNWPGVTVEKKEGRLKGYKDVTIIDLPGIYSLSPYSLEELISRNYLLEEKPDVILNIIDGTNLERNLFLTTQLLDMGIPVVAAVNMIDAVEKAGDVINLDEMTKTLGCKVLAVSALKGRGVREAAEAAVGASLQPAGRGAANIPGTFSAPVERALDKITALLGDRVPQAQGRFCALKVFERDAKFAEKFSLPGAEDLIQEAENVRGDDAETIITEERYQYIAGILPRLLKKKPRGNLSPSDKIDRVVTNRFAALPIFAVVIFLVYFISVTTVGTWVTDWTNDGLFGEGWHITGGGAFAEATEAFAAGGLAEEPAPEDFGLWAPGIPVVVGGWLEAAGTADWLNGLILDGIIAGVGAVLGFVPQMLVLFIFLAVLEACGYMARIAFILDRIFRRFGLSGRSFIPMLISTGCGIPGVMASRTIENEHDRRMTVMTATFMPCGAKLPIIALISGAVLGGTWWVAPSAYFLGVFSVILSGIILKKTKIFAGDPSPFVMELPAYHLPTVTNILRSMGERAWSFIRKAGTVILVSAVIIWFLSSFGFTGEGFGMVENLDQGLLAALGGAVAWIFTPLGFGAWDAAVATITGLVAKENVVGTMGVLYGYAETAEDGAEFWDAFAANFTVISAYAFLAFNLLCAPCFAAIGAIKREMNNAKWTWFALAYQTAYAYAAALVIYQLGTFFSGGGFGAGTAFGFAAVALLVYLLVRKPAGQTKPAATSRRDAA
;
A
#
# COMPACT_ATOMS: atom_id res chain seq x y z
N MET A 1 -27.16 -18.96 30.30
CA MET A 1 -26.70 -19.00 28.89
C MET A 1 -25.66 -17.93 28.70
N ALA A 2 -24.54 -18.23 28.04
CA ALA A 2 -23.55 -17.21 27.73
C ALA A 2 -24.10 -16.30 26.64
N ILE A 3 -24.20 -14.99 26.89
CA ILE A 3 -24.71 -14.00 25.93
C ILE A 3 -23.55 -13.53 25.04
N LYS A 4 -23.76 -13.56 23.71
CA LYS A 4 -22.81 -13.05 22.72
C LYS A 4 -23.31 -11.71 22.15
N ILE A 5 -22.55 -10.63 22.35
CA ILE A 5 -22.82 -9.31 21.80
C ILE A 5 -21.87 -9.06 20.64
N ALA A 6 -22.39 -8.85 19.45
CA ALA A 6 -21.58 -8.42 18.30
C ALA A 6 -21.50 -6.89 18.26
N LEU A 7 -20.28 -6.34 18.29
CA LEU A 7 -20.04 -4.92 18.15
C LEU A 7 -19.84 -4.59 16.68
N ALA A 8 -20.77 -3.86 16.06
CA ALA A 8 -20.75 -3.48 14.66
C ALA A 8 -20.71 -1.95 14.52
N GLY A 9 -20.19 -1.47 13.39
CA GLY A 9 -20.17 -0.03 13.09
C GLY A 9 -19.18 0.32 11.99
N ASN A 10 -19.32 1.53 11.47
CA ASN A 10 -18.46 2.02 10.41
C ASN A 10 -17.01 2.17 10.89
N PRO A 11 -16.03 2.12 9.97
CA PRO A 11 -14.67 2.52 10.28
C PRO A 11 -14.66 3.94 10.88
N ASN A 12 -13.81 4.15 11.89
CA ASN A 12 -13.66 5.41 12.63
C ASN A 12 -14.87 5.87 13.48
N SER A 13 -15.92 5.09 13.61
CA SER A 13 -17.05 5.40 14.51
C SER A 13 -16.71 5.35 16.01
N GLY A 14 -15.47 4.97 16.36
CA GLY A 14 -15.01 4.80 17.75
C GLY A 14 -15.27 3.42 18.33
N LYS A 15 -15.48 2.41 17.48
CA LYS A 15 -15.79 1.02 17.83
C LYS A 15 -14.75 0.40 18.77
N THR A 16 -13.47 0.44 18.42
CA THR A 16 -12.37 -0.08 19.25
C THR A 16 -12.25 0.66 20.59
N THR A 17 -12.51 1.97 20.61
CA THR A 17 -12.52 2.75 21.85
C THR A 17 -13.63 2.29 22.78
N LEU A 18 -14.84 2.06 22.24
CA LEU A 18 -15.97 1.54 23.00
C LEU A 18 -15.71 0.11 23.48
N PHE A 19 -15.18 -0.76 22.63
CA PHE A 19 -14.81 -2.12 22.99
C PHE A 19 -13.82 -2.15 24.18
N ASN A 20 -12.77 -1.32 24.14
CA ASN A 20 -11.80 -1.21 25.23
C ASN A 20 -12.44 -0.67 26.51
N ALA A 21 -13.36 0.27 26.40
CA ALA A 21 -14.09 0.81 27.57
C ALA A 21 -14.99 -0.25 28.22
N LEU A 22 -15.65 -1.09 27.43
CA LEU A 22 -16.56 -2.16 27.86
C LEU A 22 -15.82 -3.37 28.45
N THR A 23 -14.69 -3.78 27.86
CA THR A 23 -13.98 -5.03 28.21
C THR A 23 -12.78 -4.82 29.14
N GLY A 24 -12.11 -3.66 29.06
CA GLY A 24 -10.89 -3.37 29.83
C GLY A 24 -9.71 -4.27 29.45
N SER A 25 -9.04 -4.87 30.45
CA SER A 25 -7.88 -5.76 30.23
C SER A 25 -8.23 -7.20 29.87
N ASN A 26 -9.51 -7.58 29.95
CA ASN A 26 -9.99 -8.94 29.70
C ASN A 26 -10.29 -9.18 28.22
N GLN A 27 -9.26 -9.10 27.38
CA GLN A 27 -9.38 -9.23 25.94
C GLN A 27 -8.54 -10.40 25.43
N PHE A 28 -9.07 -11.11 24.43
CA PHE A 28 -8.35 -12.07 23.61
C PHE A 28 -8.23 -11.54 22.20
N VAL A 29 -7.01 -11.53 21.67
CA VAL A 29 -6.73 -11.08 20.31
C VAL A 29 -6.21 -12.28 19.51
N GLY A 30 -6.85 -12.57 18.40
CA GLY A 30 -6.49 -13.62 17.47
C GLY A 30 -6.76 -13.17 16.04
N ASN A 31 -6.78 -14.10 15.10
CA ASN A 31 -7.21 -13.82 13.73
C ASN A 31 -8.54 -14.52 13.44
N TRP A 32 -9.34 -13.95 12.55
CA TRP A 32 -10.49 -14.64 12.03
C TRP A 32 -10.07 -15.90 11.26
N PRO A 33 -10.81 -17.02 11.33
CA PRO A 33 -10.44 -18.27 10.69
C PRO A 33 -10.15 -18.10 9.19
N GLY A 34 -8.97 -18.56 8.76
CA GLY A 34 -8.56 -18.55 7.35
C GLY A 34 -8.13 -17.21 6.77
N VAL A 35 -8.05 -16.15 7.58
CA VAL A 35 -7.70 -14.79 7.12
C VAL A 35 -6.79 -14.07 8.10
N THR A 36 -6.14 -12.98 7.66
CA THR A 36 -5.21 -12.18 8.47
C THR A 36 -5.87 -11.01 9.21
N VAL A 37 -7.19 -10.95 9.21
CA VAL A 37 -7.95 -9.90 9.91
C VAL A 37 -8.01 -10.22 11.39
N GLU A 38 -7.69 -9.24 12.26
CA GLU A 38 -7.74 -9.40 13.70
C GLU A 38 -9.17 -9.64 14.20
N LYS A 39 -9.30 -10.66 15.07
CA LYS A 39 -10.51 -10.92 15.86
C LYS A 39 -10.25 -10.54 17.29
N LYS A 40 -11.09 -9.68 17.86
CA LYS A 40 -11.03 -9.29 19.27
C LYS A 40 -12.27 -9.76 20.00
N GLU A 41 -12.06 -10.51 21.06
CA GLU A 41 -13.12 -10.96 21.97
C GLU A 41 -12.79 -10.47 23.39
N GLY A 42 -13.82 -10.10 24.15
CA GLY A 42 -13.63 -9.67 25.51
C GLY A 42 -14.87 -9.90 26.38
N ARG A 43 -14.66 -10.09 27.67
CA ARG A 43 -15.78 -10.19 28.62
C ARG A 43 -16.24 -8.80 29.02
N LEU A 44 -17.55 -8.62 29.08
CA LEU A 44 -18.15 -7.39 29.55
C LEU A 44 -17.84 -7.18 31.04
N LYS A 45 -17.35 -5.99 31.42
CA LYS A 45 -17.10 -5.63 32.80
C LYS A 45 -18.37 -5.76 33.63
N GLY A 46 -18.30 -6.45 34.78
CA GLY A 46 -19.42 -6.66 35.68
C GLY A 46 -20.34 -7.83 35.33
N TYR A 47 -20.13 -8.51 34.21
CA TYR A 47 -20.91 -9.66 33.75
C TYR A 47 -20.00 -10.85 33.41
N LYS A 48 -20.20 -11.98 34.16
CA LYS A 48 -19.33 -13.18 33.96
C LYS A 48 -19.63 -13.97 32.68
N ASP A 49 -20.89 -13.92 32.24
CA ASP A 49 -21.42 -14.76 31.15
C ASP A 49 -21.73 -13.96 29.87
N VAL A 50 -21.19 -12.73 29.73
CA VAL A 50 -21.39 -11.89 28.55
C VAL A 50 -20.07 -11.69 27.82
N THR A 51 -20.03 -12.12 26.56
CA THR A 51 -18.87 -11.96 25.67
C THR A 51 -19.18 -10.92 24.60
N ILE A 52 -18.28 -9.97 24.39
CA ILE A 52 -18.34 -8.99 23.31
C ILE A 52 -17.33 -9.39 22.22
N ILE A 53 -17.79 -9.41 20.99
CA ILE A 53 -16.97 -9.69 19.81
C ILE A 53 -16.89 -8.41 18.98
N ASP A 54 -15.66 -7.90 18.77
CA ASP A 54 -15.40 -6.73 17.92
C ASP A 54 -15.34 -7.16 16.46
N LEU A 55 -16.37 -6.82 15.67
CA LEU A 55 -16.39 -7.08 14.25
C LEU A 55 -15.49 -6.07 13.52
N PRO A 56 -14.91 -6.42 12.36
CA PRO A 56 -14.24 -5.46 11.50
C PRO A 56 -15.13 -4.25 11.20
N GLY A 57 -14.53 -3.06 11.03
CA GLY A 57 -15.27 -1.86 10.64
C GLY A 57 -15.75 -1.98 9.20
N ILE A 58 -17.06 -1.83 8.98
CA ILE A 58 -17.69 -2.02 7.68
C ILE A 58 -18.63 -0.87 7.34
N TYR A 59 -18.80 -0.59 6.06
CA TYR A 59 -19.76 0.39 5.58
C TYR A 59 -21.07 -0.24 5.13
N SER A 60 -21.03 -1.50 4.75
CA SER A 60 -22.16 -2.26 4.24
C SER A 60 -22.01 -3.75 4.55
N LEU A 61 -23.08 -4.50 4.43
CA LEU A 61 -23.09 -5.98 4.48
C LEU A 61 -22.96 -6.62 3.08
N SER A 62 -22.64 -5.83 2.06
CA SER A 62 -22.35 -6.33 0.72
C SER A 62 -20.91 -6.84 0.62
N PRO A 63 -20.61 -7.90 -0.17
CA PRO A 63 -19.32 -8.60 -0.12
C PRO A 63 -18.22 -7.91 -0.96
N TYR A 64 -18.05 -6.60 -0.81
CA TYR A 64 -17.04 -5.84 -1.57
C TYR A 64 -15.64 -5.90 -0.96
N SER A 65 -15.56 -6.06 0.37
CA SER A 65 -14.30 -6.19 1.10
C SER A 65 -14.25 -7.48 1.93
N LEU A 66 -13.03 -7.89 2.31
CA LEU A 66 -12.84 -9.05 3.16
C LEU A 66 -13.45 -8.84 4.55
N GLU A 67 -13.36 -7.63 5.07
CA GLU A 67 -13.92 -7.21 6.35
C GLU A 67 -15.46 -7.30 6.36
N GLU A 68 -16.10 -6.86 5.27
CA GLU A 68 -17.56 -6.96 5.09
C GLU A 68 -18.01 -8.42 4.97
N LEU A 69 -17.24 -9.24 4.25
CA LEU A 69 -17.51 -10.68 4.13
C LEU A 69 -17.41 -11.38 5.48
N ILE A 70 -16.39 -11.08 6.29
CA ILE A 70 -16.17 -11.66 7.63
C ILE A 70 -17.32 -11.26 8.56
N SER A 71 -17.62 -9.97 8.61
CA SER A 71 -18.68 -9.44 9.49
C SER A 71 -20.03 -10.02 9.14
N ARG A 72 -20.36 -10.09 7.83
CA ARG A 72 -21.60 -10.68 7.34
C ARG A 72 -21.71 -12.18 7.67
N ASN A 73 -20.64 -12.94 7.40
CA ASN A 73 -20.63 -14.38 7.67
C ASN A 73 -20.79 -14.65 9.18
N TYR A 74 -20.09 -13.90 10.02
CA TYR A 74 -20.22 -14.03 11.47
C TYR A 74 -21.66 -13.79 11.93
N LEU A 75 -22.30 -12.72 11.47
CA LEU A 75 -23.67 -12.40 11.85
C LEU A 75 -24.68 -13.45 11.37
N LEU A 76 -24.46 -14.07 10.21
CA LEU A 76 -25.35 -15.10 9.63
C LEU A 76 -25.12 -16.50 10.23
N GLU A 77 -23.88 -16.89 10.47
CA GLU A 77 -23.50 -18.25 10.87
C GLU A 77 -23.46 -18.41 12.37
N GLU A 78 -22.82 -17.48 13.11
CA GLU A 78 -22.66 -17.53 14.58
C GLU A 78 -23.88 -16.98 15.32
N LYS A 79 -24.74 -16.20 14.68
CA LYS A 79 -25.98 -15.65 15.19
C LYS A 79 -25.85 -15.09 16.63
N PRO A 80 -25.18 -13.95 16.81
CA PRO A 80 -25.09 -13.34 18.13
C PRO A 80 -26.48 -13.01 18.70
N ASP A 81 -26.60 -12.98 20.01
CA ASP A 81 -27.87 -12.72 20.70
C ASP A 81 -28.34 -11.28 20.49
N VAL A 82 -27.40 -10.33 20.30
CA VAL A 82 -27.69 -8.92 20.04
C VAL A 82 -26.53 -8.27 19.27
N ILE A 83 -26.86 -7.28 18.45
CA ILE A 83 -25.89 -6.40 17.78
C ILE A 83 -25.89 -5.05 18.53
N LEU A 84 -24.72 -4.64 19.04
CA LEU A 84 -24.49 -3.28 19.50
C LEU A 84 -23.86 -2.49 18.34
N ASN A 85 -24.68 -1.70 17.65
CA ASN A 85 -24.27 -0.91 16.50
C ASN A 85 -23.80 0.47 16.93
N ILE A 86 -22.55 0.82 16.57
CA ILE A 86 -21.96 2.12 16.89
C ILE A 86 -22.11 3.04 15.70
N ILE A 87 -22.77 4.16 15.94
CA ILE A 87 -23.08 5.21 14.98
C ILE A 87 -22.23 6.44 15.28
N ASP A 88 -21.49 6.95 14.32
CA ASP A 88 -20.85 8.25 14.45
C ASP A 88 -21.90 9.36 14.36
N GLY A 89 -22.13 10.05 15.46
CA GLY A 89 -23.10 11.15 15.54
C GLY A 89 -22.73 12.36 14.68
N THR A 90 -21.46 12.53 14.32
CA THR A 90 -21.00 13.61 13.43
C THR A 90 -21.32 13.34 11.96
N ASN A 91 -21.51 12.05 11.59
CA ASN A 91 -21.77 11.57 10.24
C ASN A 91 -22.97 10.61 10.19
N LEU A 92 -24.10 11.08 10.71
CA LEU A 92 -25.28 10.26 10.95
C LEU A 92 -25.81 9.60 9.67
N GLU A 93 -25.91 10.36 8.58
CA GLU A 93 -26.46 9.89 7.29
C GLU A 93 -25.79 8.61 6.79
N ARG A 94 -24.48 8.59 6.76
CA ARG A 94 -23.70 7.45 6.27
C ARG A 94 -23.77 6.24 7.21
N ASN A 95 -23.73 6.49 8.51
CA ASN A 95 -23.77 5.42 9.49
C ASN A 95 -25.15 4.73 9.56
N LEU A 96 -26.22 5.46 9.22
CA LEU A 96 -27.56 4.91 9.12
C LEU A 96 -27.69 3.90 7.97
N PHE A 97 -26.87 3.96 6.94
CA PHE A 97 -26.89 2.99 5.85
C PHE A 97 -26.58 1.57 6.36
N LEU A 98 -25.49 1.40 7.12
CA LEU A 98 -25.20 0.11 7.78
C LEU A 98 -26.26 -0.25 8.81
N THR A 99 -26.72 0.73 9.60
CA THR A 99 -27.72 0.51 10.62
C THR A 99 -29.00 -0.10 10.05
N THR A 100 -29.49 0.43 8.91
CA THR A 100 -30.68 -0.10 8.25
C THR A 100 -30.48 -1.53 7.74
N GLN A 101 -29.28 -1.88 7.25
CA GLN A 101 -28.95 -3.25 6.84
C GLN A 101 -28.89 -4.23 8.02
N LEU A 102 -28.35 -3.78 9.17
CA LEU A 102 -28.30 -4.60 10.39
C LEU A 102 -29.71 -4.90 10.92
N LEU A 103 -30.61 -3.92 10.84
CA LEU A 103 -32.01 -4.09 11.25
C LEU A 103 -32.75 -5.09 10.36
N ASP A 104 -32.43 -5.17 9.06
CA ASP A 104 -33.02 -6.16 8.14
C ASP A 104 -32.61 -7.61 8.47
N MET A 105 -31.51 -7.83 9.22
CA MET A 105 -31.02 -9.18 9.54
C MET A 105 -31.88 -9.97 10.52
N GLY A 106 -32.82 -9.30 11.21
CA GLY A 106 -33.70 -9.95 12.18
C GLY A 106 -33.04 -10.31 13.51
N ILE A 107 -31.84 -9.82 13.76
CA ILE A 107 -31.14 -9.91 15.06
C ILE A 107 -31.47 -8.64 15.86
N PRO A 108 -31.73 -8.73 17.17
CA PRO A 108 -31.97 -7.55 18.01
C PRO A 108 -30.79 -6.55 17.89
N VAL A 109 -31.09 -5.27 17.64
CA VAL A 109 -30.09 -4.21 17.49
C VAL A 109 -30.28 -3.15 18.57
N VAL A 110 -29.19 -2.72 19.20
CA VAL A 110 -29.12 -1.52 20.02
C VAL A 110 -28.17 -0.55 19.35
N ALA A 111 -28.61 0.69 19.12
CA ALA A 111 -27.82 1.72 18.46
C ALA A 111 -27.16 2.65 19.50
N ALA A 112 -25.85 2.76 19.47
CA ALA A 112 -25.06 3.66 20.32
C ALA A 112 -24.53 4.82 19.46
N VAL A 113 -25.13 6.01 19.57
CA VAL A 113 -24.68 7.21 18.87
C VAL A 113 -23.48 7.77 19.64
N ASN A 114 -22.30 7.51 19.10
CA ASN A 114 -21.02 7.91 19.67
C ASN A 114 -20.61 9.32 19.23
N MET A 115 -19.56 9.86 19.84
CA MET A 115 -19.07 11.22 19.62
C MET A 115 -20.11 12.32 19.92
N ILE A 116 -21.05 12.04 20.83
CA ILE A 116 -22.10 13.01 21.17
C ILE A 116 -21.52 14.31 21.72
N ASP A 117 -20.38 14.27 22.38
CA ASP A 117 -19.64 15.43 22.85
C ASP A 117 -19.11 16.31 21.69
N ALA A 118 -18.77 15.72 20.56
CA ALA A 118 -18.39 16.47 19.36
C ALA A 118 -19.62 17.11 18.70
N VAL A 119 -20.75 16.42 18.69
CA VAL A 119 -22.04 16.93 18.20
C VAL A 119 -22.52 18.12 19.06
N GLU A 120 -22.49 17.96 20.39
CA GLU A 120 -22.84 19.01 21.36
C GLU A 120 -21.92 20.24 21.19
N LYS A 121 -20.60 20.03 21.03
CA LYS A 121 -19.61 21.09 20.80
C LYS A 121 -19.85 21.82 19.47
N ALA A 122 -20.34 21.12 18.45
CA ALA A 122 -20.72 21.70 17.18
C ALA A 122 -22.01 22.52 17.25
N GLY A 123 -22.78 22.36 18.34
CA GLY A 123 -24.09 22.99 18.54
C GLY A 123 -25.22 22.30 17.77
N ASP A 124 -24.97 21.11 17.23
CA ASP A 124 -25.96 20.29 16.55
C ASP A 124 -26.75 19.48 17.58
N VAL A 125 -28.02 19.14 17.27
CA VAL A 125 -28.91 18.39 18.16
C VAL A 125 -29.44 17.16 17.46
N ILE A 126 -29.18 15.98 18.04
CA ILE A 126 -29.73 14.70 17.56
C ILE A 126 -30.93 14.35 18.42
N ASN A 127 -32.08 14.09 17.79
CA ASN A 127 -33.30 13.65 18.48
C ASN A 127 -33.30 12.11 18.62
N LEU A 128 -32.77 11.62 19.74
CA LEU A 128 -32.63 10.18 20.02
C LEU A 128 -33.97 9.48 20.18
N ASP A 129 -34.99 10.15 20.70
CA ASP A 129 -36.34 9.59 20.89
C ASP A 129 -37.01 9.37 19.53
N GLU A 130 -36.91 10.34 18.62
CA GLU A 130 -37.41 10.22 17.27
C GLU A 130 -36.64 9.14 16.48
N MET A 131 -35.33 9.08 16.70
CA MET A 131 -34.48 8.05 16.10
C MET A 131 -34.88 6.64 16.59
N THR A 132 -35.16 6.49 17.87
CA THR A 132 -35.67 5.22 18.46
C THR A 132 -36.99 4.80 17.83
N LYS A 133 -37.92 5.74 17.64
CA LYS A 133 -39.21 5.45 16.99
C LYS A 133 -39.07 5.11 15.53
N THR A 134 -38.24 5.86 14.80
CA THR A 134 -38.05 5.69 13.37
C THR A 134 -37.31 4.40 13.01
N LEU A 135 -36.25 4.05 13.77
CA LEU A 135 -35.47 2.84 13.55
C LEU A 135 -36.08 1.59 14.21
N GLY A 136 -37.04 1.75 15.13
CA GLY A 136 -37.64 0.64 15.86
C GLY A 136 -36.66 -0.11 16.79
N CYS A 137 -35.53 0.46 17.13
CA CYS A 137 -34.53 -0.09 18.05
C CYS A 137 -34.15 0.94 19.09
N LYS A 138 -33.64 0.49 20.25
CA LYS A 138 -33.20 1.40 21.31
C LYS A 138 -31.97 2.18 20.88
N VAL A 139 -32.03 3.51 20.98
CA VAL A 139 -30.95 4.42 20.62
C VAL A 139 -30.47 5.15 21.87
N LEU A 140 -29.14 5.22 22.06
CA LEU A 140 -28.47 5.81 23.22
C LEU A 140 -27.36 6.75 22.82
N ALA A 141 -27.19 7.85 23.56
CA ALA A 141 -26.05 8.74 23.40
C ALA A 141 -24.82 8.19 24.11
N VAL A 142 -23.68 8.16 23.41
CA VAL A 142 -22.43 7.66 23.96
C VAL A 142 -21.29 8.63 23.62
N SER A 143 -20.34 8.78 24.54
CA SER A 143 -19.00 9.29 24.26
C SER A 143 -17.99 8.27 24.79
N ALA A 144 -17.56 7.37 23.92
CA ALA A 144 -16.63 6.28 24.26
C ALA A 144 -15.32 6.82 24.85
N LEU A 145 -14.83 7.97 24.33
CA LEU A 145 -13.60 8.61 24.78
C LEU A 145 -13.73 9.15 26.21
N LYS A 146 -14.92 9.68 26.58
CA LYS A 146 -15.18 10.26 27.92
C LYS A 146 -15.86 9.26 28.88
N GLY A 147 -16.15 8.06 28.41
CA GLY A 147 -16.84 7.03 29.21
C GLY A 147 -18.33 7.32 29.50
N ARG A 148 -18.94 8.35 28.86
CA ARG A 148 -20.35 8.72 29.07
C ARG A 148 -21.26 7.79 28.28
N GLY A 149 -22.31 7.24 28.89
CA GLY A 149 -23.30 6.39 28.22
C GLY A 149 -22.84 4.97 27.90
N VAL A 150 -21.57 4.62 28.23
CA VAL A 150 -20.96 3.32 27.89
C VAL A 150 -21.64 2.18 28.66
N ARG A 151 -21.90 2.37 29.92
CA ARG A 151 -22.55 1.37 30.79
C ARG A 151 -24.01 1.17 30.40
N GLU A 152 -24.72 2.25 30.15
CA GLU A 152 -26.11 2.24 29.73
C GLU A 152 -26.29 1.52 28.38
N ALA A 153 -25.35 1.67 27.46
CA ALA A 153 -25.32 0.95 26.17
C ALA A 153 -25.12 -0.56 26.38
N ALA A 154 -24.24 -0.95 27.30
CA ALA A 154 -24.04 -2.35 27.67
C ALA A 154 -25.27 -2.98 28.31
N GLU A 155 -25.86 -2.30 29.29
CA GLU A 155 -27.07 -2.76 29.98
C GLU A 155 -28.25 -2.87 29.00
N ALA A 156 -28.38 -1.94 28.08
CA ALA A 156 -29.39 -2.00 27.01
C ALA A 156 -29.18 -3.19 26.05
N ALA A 157 -27.93 -3.48 25.70
CA ALA A 157 -27.61 -4.63 24.84
C ALA A 157 -27.93 -5.96 25.56
N VAL A 158 -27.54 -6.09 26.84
CA VAL A 158 -27.90 -7.27 27.64
C VAL A 158 -29.41 -7.38 27.79
N GLY A 159 -30.12 -6.26 28.03
CA GLY A 159 -31.58 -6.27 28.12
C GLY A 159 -32.28 -6.68 26.83
N ALA A 160 -31.72 -6.28 25.67
CA ALA A 160 -32.25 -6.65 24.35
C ALA A 160 -32.02 -8.15 24.02
N SER A 161 -30.93 -8.74 24.50
CA SER A 161 -30.66 -10.18 24.30
C SER A 161 -31.62 -11.11 25.06
N LEU A 162 -32.23 -10.60 26.10
CA LEU A 162 -33.19 -11.37 26.92
C LEU A 162 -34.64 -11.32 26.39
N GLN A 163 -34.91 -10.50 25.37
CA GLN A 163 -36.23 -10.45 24.72
C GLN A 163 -36.40 -11.62 23.73
N PRO A 164 -37.63 -12.19 23.63
CA PRO A 164 -37.87 -13.27 22.66
C PRO A 164 -37.52 -12.84 21.24
N ALA A 165 -36.80 -13.69 20.53
CA ALA A 165 -36.47 -13.49 19.12
C ALA A 165 -37.77 -13.21 18.31
N GLY A 166 -37.82 -12.08 17.63
CA GLY A 166 -38.98 -11.63 16.84
C GLY A 166 -39.69 -10.37 17.34
N ARG A 167 -39.53 -9.98 18.61
CA ARG A 167 -40.10 -8.70 19.09
C ARG A 167 -39.17 -7.49 18.96
N GLY A 168 -37.89 -7.71 18.65
CA GLY A 168 -36.90 -6.65 18.43
C GLY A 168 -36.41 -6.54 16.98
N ALA A 169 -36.91 -7.39 16.08
CA ALA A 169 -36.64 -7.28 14.66
C ALA A 169 -37.56 -6.20 14.07
N ALA A 170 -37.12 -4.98 14.08
CA ALA A 170 -37.83 -3.89 13.44
C ALA A 170 -37.71 -4.07 11.92
N ASN A 171 -38.72 -4.65 11.30
CA ASN A 171 -38.97 -4.36 9.90
C ASN A 171 -39.23 -2.86 9.82
N ILE A 172 -38.31 -2.09 9.25
CA ILE A 172 -38.52 -0.67 9.03
C ILE A 172 -39.55 -0.54 7.89
N PRO A 173 -40.81 -0.20 8.18
CA PRO A 173 -41.83 -0.10 7.13
C PRO A 173 -41.50 1.06 6.20
N GLY A 174 -41.63 0.84 4.88
CA GLY A 174 -41.54 1.92 3.91
C GLY A 174 -40.11 2.31 3.51
N THR A 175 -39.13 1.42 3.68
CA THR A 175 -37.76 1.66 3.23
C THR A 175 -37.66 1.67 1.70
N PHE A 176 -38.46 0.87 1.01
CA PHE A 176 -38.40 0.71 -0.43
C PHE A 176 -39.75 1.08 -1.10
N SER A 177 -39.69 1.36 -2.39
CA SER A 177 -40.85 1.68 -3.19
C SER A 177 -41.81 0.48 -3.31
N ALA A 178 -43.08 0.74 -3.60
CA ALA A 178 -44.12 -0.31 -3.70
C ALA A 178 -43.82 -1.43 -4.72
N PRO A 179 -43.18 -1.21 -5.88
CA PRO A 179 -42.74 -2.28 -6.77
C PRO A 179 -41.67 -3.18 -6.14
N VAL A 180 -40.68 -2.59 -5.47
CA VAL A 180 -39.59 -3.32 -4.80
C VAL A 180 -40.12 -4.12 -3.61
N GLU A 181 -40.94 -3.49 -2.75
CA GLU A 181 -41.54 -4.19 -1.58
C GLU A 181 -42.40 -5.40 -2.06
N ARG A 182 -43.21 -5.27 -3.11
CA ARG A 182 -43.96 -6.38 -3.67
C ARG A 182 -43.08 -7.53 -4.18
N ALA A 183 -41.96 -7.20 -4.81
CA ALA A 183 -40.99 -8.20 -5.26
C ALA A 183 -40.34 -8.90 -4.07
N LEU A 184 -39.93 -8.15 -3.03
CA LEU A 184 -39.33 -8.69 -1.79
C LEU A 184 -40.31 -9.61 -1.04
N ASP A 185 -41.60 -9.23 -0.94
CA ASP A 185 -42.63 -10.04 -0.29
C ASP A 185 -42.84 -11.38 -1.02
N LYS A 186 -42.91 -11.34 -2.37
CA LYS A 186 -43.02 -12.54 -3.19
C LYS A 186 -41.78 -13.43 -3.08
N ILE A 187 -40.56 -12.85 -3.12
CA ILE A 187 -39.30 -13.60 -2.92
C ILE A 187 -39.27 -14.21 -1.53
N THR A 188 -39.70 -13.47 -0.49
CA THR A 188 -39.77 -13.98 0.89
C THR A 188 -40.72 -15.18 0.97
N ALA A 189 -41.87 -15.12 0.29
CA ALA A 189 -42.84 -16.24 0.20
C ALA A 189 -42.24 -17.45 -0.54
N LEU A 190 -41.44 -17.24 -1.60
CA LEU A 190 -40.73 -18.31 -2.31
C LEU A 190 -39.60 -18.95 -1.46
N LEU A 191 -38.99 -18.22 -0.54
CA LEU A 191 -38.03 -18.76 0.40
C LEU A 191 -38.70 -19.71 1.41
N GLY A 192 -39.92 -19.41 1.84
CA GLY A 192 -40.73 -20.26 2.73
C GLY A 192 -39.96 -20.70 3.98
N ASP A 193 -40.10 -21.97 4.36
CA ASP A 193 -39.46 -22.55 5.55
C ASP A 193 -37.96 -22.84 5.39
N ARG A 194 -37.36 -22.53 4.23
CA ARG A 194 -35.94 -22.72 3.99
C ARG A 194 -35.08 -21.75 4.82
N VAL A 195 -35.67 -20.68 5.34
CA VAL A 195 -34.99 -19.63 6.11
C VAL A 195 -35.84 -19.29 7.35
N PRO A 196 -35.23 -19.06 8.51
CA PRO A 196 -35.96 -18.57 9.69
C PRO A 196 -36.75 -17.30 9.36
N GLN A 197 -37.99 -17.22 9.81
CA GLN A 197 -38.90 -16.10 9.49
C GLN A 197 -38.31 -14.73 9.76
N ALA A 198 -37.50 -14.60 10.83
CA ALA A 198 -36.80 -13.35 11.18
C ALA A 198 -35.75 -12.93 10.14
N GLN A 199 -35.19 -13.86 9.37
CA GLN A 199 -34.15 -13.61 8.36
C GLN A 199 -34.70 -13.57 6.93
N GLY A 200 -35.97 -13.84 6.74
CA GLY A 200 -36.63 -13.94 5.42
C GLY A 200 -36.42 -12.68 4.58
N ARG A 201 -36.67 -11.51 5.15
CA ARG A 201 -36.51 -10.23 4.47
C ARG A 201 -35.06 -9.96 4.04
N PHE A 202 -34.09 -10.22 4.91
CA PHE A 202 -32.67 -10.06 4.57
C PHE A 202 -32.26 -10.99 3.42
N CYS A 203 -32.68 -12.26 3.48
CA CYS A 203 -32.39 -13.21 2.41
C CYS A 203 -33.06 -12.82 1.10
N ALA A 204 -34.30 -12.31 1.15
CA ALA A 204 -35.02 -11.83 -0.03
C ALA A 204 -34.31 -10.63 -0.67
N LEU A 205 -33.82 -9.67 0.15
CA LEU A 205 -33.01 -8.54 -0.32
C LEU A 205 -31.75 -9.03 -1.02
N LYS A 206 -31.03 -10.00 -0.44
CA LYS A 206 -29.79 -10.52 -1.04
C LYS A 206 -30.04 -11.33 -2.31
N VAL A 207 -31.16 -12.03 -2.42
CA VAL A 207 -31.59 -12.66 -3.67
C VAL A 207 -31.94 -11.60 -4.71
N PHE A 208 -32.65 -10.54 -4.32
CA PHE A 208 -33.03 -9.43 -5.20
C PHE A 208 -31.76 -8.72 -5.74
N GLU A 209 -30.78 -8.47 -4.89
CA GLU A 209 -29.46 -7.89 -5.28
C GLU A 209 -28.60 -8.86 -6.13
N ARG A 210 -29.06 -10.08 -6.41
CA ARG A 210 -28.29 -11.15 -7.09
C ARG A 210 -26.95 -11.47 -6.40
N ASP A 211 -26.91 -11.42 -5.05
CA ASP A 211 -25.71 -11.82 -4.30
C ASP A 211 -25.34 -13.27 -4.63
N ALA A 212 -24.12 -13.49 -5.14
CA ALA A 212 -23.67 -14.78 -5.66
C ALA A 212 -23.82 -15.93 -4.66
N LYS A 213 -23.52 -15.68 -3.37
CA LYS A 213 -23.62 -16.68 -2.29
C LYS A 213 -25.07 -17.08 -2.00
N PHE A 214 -26.00 -16.12 -2.08
CA PHE A 214 -27.42 -16.35 -1.86
C PHE A 214 -28.10 -16.94 -3.09
N ALA A 215 -27.70 -16.53 -4.29
CA ALA A 215 -28.20 -17.11 -5.55
C ALA A 215 -27.82 -18.58 -5.68
N GLU A 216 -26.57 -18.95 -5.29
CA GLU A 216 -26.11 -20.34 -5.26
C GLU A 216 -26.85 -21.18 -4.19
N LYS A 217 -27.03 -20.62 -3.00
CA LYS A 217 -27.67 -21.31 -1.87
C LYS A 217 -29.19 -21.49 -2.06
N PHE A 218 -29.83 -20.50 -2.64
CA PHE A 218 -31.27 -20.43 -2.82
C PHE A 218 -31.59 -20.31 -4.33
N SER A 219 -31.47 -21.42 -5.07
CA SER A 219 -31.98 -21.45 -6.46
C SER A 219 -33.51 -21.36 -6.44
N LEU A 220 -34.07 -20.17 -6.71
CA LEU A 220 -35.48 -19.87 -6.65
C LEU A 220 -36.03 -19.68 -8.07
N PRO A 221 -36.75 -20.65 -8.66
CA PRO A 221 -37.44 -20.47 -9.93
C PRO A 221 -38.46 -19.33 -9.80
N GLY A 222 -38.44 -18.39 -10.73
CA GLY A 222 -39.35 -17.24 -10.75
C GLY A 222 -38.91 -16.01 -9.99
N ALA A 223 -37.81 -16.07 -9.20
CA ALA A 223 -37.25 -14.87 -8.55
C ALA A 223 -36.69 -13.89 -9.59
N GLU A 224 -36.05 -14.38 -10.64
CA GLU A 224 -35.46 -13.53 -11.68
C GLU A 224 -36.54 -12.73 -12.45
N ASP A 225 -37.70 -13.30 -12.71
CA ASP A 225 -38.79 -12.58 -13.37
C ASP A 225 -39.32 -11.42 -12.51
N LEU A 226 -39.36 -11.61 -11.17
CA LEU A 226 -39.77 -10.57 -10.21
C LEU A 226 -38.73 -9.45 -10.12
N ILE A 227 -37.44 -9.80 -10.18
CA ILE A 227 -36.36 -8.84 -10.18
C ILE A 227 -36.39 -8.01 -11.47
N GLN A 228 -36.52 -8.66 -12.63
CA GLN A 228 -36.60 -7.98 -13.92
C GLN A 228 -37.85 -7.08 -14.03
N GLU A 229 -38.99 -7.49 -13.46
CA GLU A 229 -40.18 -6.64 -13.40
C GLU A 229 -39.88 -5.32 -12.64
N ALA A 230 -39.21 -5.41 -11.49
CA ALA A 230 -38.85 -4.25 -10.70
C ALA A 230 -37.77 -3.36 -11.40
N GLU A 231 -36.78 -3.97 -12.03
CA GLU A 231 -35.76 -3.27 -12.83
C GLU A 231 -36.37 -2.52 -14.01
N ASN A 232 -37.30 -3.15 -14.74
CA ASN A 232 -38.00 -2.50 -15.86
C ASN A 232 -38.83 -1.29 -15.42
N VAL A 233 -39.42 -1.33 -14.22
CA VAL A 233 -40.22 -0.22 -13.68
C VAL A 233 -39.32 0.92 -13.22
N ARG A 234 -38.17 0.60 -12.66
CA ARG A 234 -37.24 1.60 -12.07
C ARG A 234 -36.17 2.11 -13.06
N GLY A 235 -35.83 1.33 -14.07
CA GLY A 235 -34.87 1.67 -15.12
C GLY A 235 -33.41 1.46 -14.76
N ASP A 236 -33.11 0.84 -13.60
CA ASP A 236 -31.78 0.55 -13.10
C ASP A 236 -31.63 -0.91 -12.69
N ASP A 237 -30.41 -1.37 -12.44
CA ASP A 237 -30.15 -2.71 -11.92
C ASP A 237 -30.57 -2.85 -10.44
N ALA A 238 -30.86 -4.08 -10.02
CA ALA A 238 -31.43 -4.39 -8.71
C ALA A 238 -30.57 -3.90 -7.53
N GLU A 239 -29.24 -3.98 -7.64
CA GLU A 239 -28.32 -3.53 -6.59
C GLU A 239 -28.33 -1.99 -6.46
N THR A 240 -28.31 -1.30 -7.58
CA THR A 240 -28.41 0.17 -7.63
C THR A 240 -29.74 0.64 -7.06
N ILE A 241 -30.86 -0.01 -7.43
CA ILE A 241 -32.20 0.31 -6.91
C ILE A 241 -32.24 0.23 -5.38
N ILE A 242 -31.79 -0.89 -4.79
CA ILE A 242 -31.80 -1.07 -3.34
C ILE A 242 -30.93 -0.02 -2.64
N THR A 243 -29.75 0.25 -3.20
CA THR A 243 -28.83 1.25 -2.64
C THR A 243 -29.41 2.65 -2.69
N GLU A 244 -29.96 3.05 -3.83
CA GLU A 244 -30.52 4.39 -4.05
C GLU A 244 -31.76 4.62 -3.17
N GLU A 245 -32.70 3.68 -3.13
CA GLU A 245 -33.91 3.80 -2.34
C GLU A 245 -33.60 3.83 -0.84
N ARG A 246 -32.59 3.10 -0.37
CA ARG A 246 -32.13 3.15 1.02
C ARG A 246 -31.54 4.53 1.36
N TYR A 247 -30.77 5.11 0.46
CA TYR A 247 -30.27 6.49 0.67
C TYR A 247 -31.40 7.53 0.61
N GLN A 248 -32.39 7.36 -0.26
CA GLN A 248 -33.58 8.24 -0.33
C GLN A 248 -34.38 8.16 0.98
N TYR A 249 -34.56 6.96 1.52
CA TYR A 249 -35.20 6.79 2.84
C TYR A 249 -34.43 7.52 3.95
N ILE A 250 -33.12 7.32 4.02
CA ILE A 250 -32.26 7.97 5.01
C ILE A 250 -32.31 9.50 4.88
N ALA A 251 -32.21 10.03 3.66
CA ALA A 251 -32.30 11.46 3.39
C ALA A 251 -33.68 12.03 3.81
N GLY A 252 -34.74 11.26 3.67
CA GLY A 252 -36.10 11.64 4.09
C GLY A 252 -36.29 11.72 5.61
N ILE A 253 -35.62 10.87 6.39
CA ILE A 253 -35.74 10.84 7.86
C ILE A 253 -34.73 11.79 8.53
N LEU A 254 -33.58 12.03 7.92
CA LEU A 254 -32.46 12.80 8.50
C LEU A 254 -32.85 14.19 9.03
N PRO A 255 -33.68 15.02 8.35
CA PRO A 255 -34.08 16.33 8.85
C PRO A 255 -34.89 16.30 10.15
N ARG A 256 -35.57 15.16 10.45
CA ARG A 256 -36.31 14.94 11.71
C ARG A 256 -35.38 14.49 12.85
N LEU A 257 -34.32 13.77 12.49
CA LEU A 257 -33.35 13.18 13.43
C LEU A 257 -32.26 14.18 13.84
N LEU A 258 -31.80 15.01 12.92
CA LEU A 258 -30.65 15.89 13.12
C LEU A 258 -31.02 17.35 12.80
N LYS A 259 -30.96 18.20 13.81
CA LYS A 259 -31.04 19.65 13.65
C LYS A 259 -29.64 20.25 13.67
N LYS A 260 -29.12 20.58 12.49
CA LYS A 260 -27.84 21.28 12.38
C LYS A 260 -28.00 22.74 12.73
N LYS A 261 -27.11 23.27 13.55
CA LYS A 261 -27.07 24.72 13.80
C LYS A 261 -26.69 25.43 12.52
N PRO A 262 -27.46 26.49 12.10
CA PRO A 262 -27.05 27.26 10.92
C PRO A 262 -25.65 27.84 11.12
N ARG A 263 -24.67 27.28 10.40
CA ARG A 263 -23.29 27.76 10.43
C ARG A 263 -23.16 28.88 9.41
N GLY A 264 -23.19 30.13 9.86
CA GLY A 264 -22.99 31.30 9.01
C GLY A 264 -21.57 31.39 8.42
N ASN A 265 -20.62 30.61 8.91
CA ASN A 265 -19.24 30.57 8.43
C ASN A 265 -18.81 29.12 8.17
N LEU A 266 -18.15 28.88 7.04
CA LEU A 266 -17.47 27.65 6.71
C LEU A 266 -16.52 27.24 7.85
N SER A 267 -16.46 25.95 8.18
CA SER A 267 -15.48 25.47 9.16
C SER A 267 -14.04 25.75 8.66
N PRO A 268 -13.05 25.84 9.56
CA PRO A 268 -11.65 25.95 9.12
C PRO A 268 -11.25 24.85 8.13
N SER A 269 -11.74 23.61 8.34
CA SER A 269 -11.53 22.49 7.42
C SER A 269 -12.14 22.76 6.03
N ASP A 270 -13.38 23.25 5.96
CA ASP A 270 -14.03 23.56 4.69
C ASP A 270 -13.31 24.68 3.91
N LYS A 271 -12.75 25.66 4.63
CA LYS A 271 -11.96 26.73 4.00
C LYS A 271 -10.66 26.20 3.41
N ILE A 272 -9.96 25.31 4.14
CA ILE A 272 -8.74 24.68 3.65
C ILE A 272 -9.07 23.76 2.47
N ASP A 273 -10.13 22.96 2.57
CA ASP A 273 -10.56 22.05 1.51
C ASP A 273 -10.92 22.81 0.23
N ARG A 274 -11.54 23.96 0.32
CA ARG A 274 -11.85 24.79 -0.86
C ARG A 274 -10.60 25.18 -1.68
N VAL A 275 -9.44 25.29 -1.02
CA VAL A 275 -8.16 25.58 -1.67
C VAL A 275 -7.47 24.29 -2.10
N VAL A 276 -7.33 23.34 -1.17
CA VAL A 276 -6.55 22.11 -1.35
C VAL A 276 -7.21 21.14 -2.34
N THR A 277 -8.56 21.11 -2.39
CA THR A 277 -9.30 20.25 -3.33
C THR A 277 -9.74 20.98 -4.61
N ASN A 278 -9.29 22.20 -4.82
CA ASN A 278 -9.60 22.96 -6.03
C ASN A 278 -9.04 22.25 -7.27
N ARG A 279 -9.82 22.14 -8.32
CA ARG A 279 -9.50 21.42 -9.56
C ARG A 279 -8.15 21.78 -10.18
N PHE A 280 -7.74 23.04 -10.09
CA PHE A 280 -6.50 23.56 -10.69
C PHE A 280 -5.36 23.69 -9.66
N ALA A 281 -5.68 24.05 -8.41
CA ALA A 281 -4.67 24.30 -7.38
C ALA A 281 -4.21 22.99 -6.68
N ALA A 282 -5.03 21.96 -6.66
CA ALA A 282 -4.77 20.72 -5.91
C ALA A 282 -3.47 20.03 -6.34
N LEU A 283 -3.25 19.85 -7.63
CA LEU A 283 -2.04 19.19 -8.14
C LEU A 283 -0.76 20.00 -7.90
N PRO A 284 -0.71 21.32 -8.18
CA PRO A 284 0.44 22.15 -7.81
C PRO A 284 0.74 22.16 -6.31
N ILE A 285 -0.28 22.33 -5.45
CA ILE A 285 -0.10 22.31 -3.99
C ILE A 285 0.47 20.94 -3.57
N PHE A 286 -0.08 19.88 -4.09
CA PHE A 286 0.41 18.54 -3.82
C PHE A 286 1.87 18.36 -4.25
N ALA A 287 2.24 18.80 -5.46
CA ALA A 287 3.61 18.74 -5.96
C ALA A 287 4.57 19.51 -5.03
N VAL A 288 4.19 20.68 -4.55
CA VAL A 288 5.01 21.48 -3.61
C VAL A 288 5.15 20.76 -2.26
N VAL A 289 4.06 20.22 -1.70
CA VAL A 289 4.10 19.50 -0.41
C VAL A 289 5.02 18.28 -0.51
N ILE A 290 4.89 17.49 -1.57
CA ILE A 290 5.72 16.31 -1.76
C ILE A 290 7.17 16.70 -2.04
N PHE A 291 7.41 17.71 -2.85
CA PHE A 291 8.77 18.23 -3.06
C PHE A 291 9.42 18.64 -1.75
N LEU A 292 8.74 19.36 -0.88
CA LEU A 292 9.26 19.74 0.44
C LEU A 292 9.57 18.52 1.33
N VAL A 293 8.67 17.53 1.35
CA VAL A 293 8.89 16.30 2.11
C VAL A 293 10.15 15.58 1.63
N TYR A 294 10.30 15.41 0.31
CA TYR A 294 11.49 14.74 -0.23
C TYR A 294 12.75 15.59 -0.09
N PHE A 295 12.68 16.88 -0.33
CA PHE A 295 13.82 17.77 -0.18
C PHE A 295 14.38 17.71 1.24
N ILE A 296 13.52 17.75 2.25
CA ILE A 296 13.98 17.65 3.65
C ILE A 296 14.46 16.24 3.99
N SER A 297 13.77 15.20 3.52
CA SER A 297 14.08 13.81 3.89
C SER A 297 15.28 13.23 3.14
N VAL A 298 15.50 13.66 1.90
CA VAL A 298 16.49 13.03 1.00
C VAL A 298 17.70 13.93 0.75
N THR A 299 17.53 15.27 0.66
CA THR A 299 18.63 16.17 0.26
C THR A 299 19.18 17.04 1.37
N THR A 300 18.56 17.08 2.55
CA THR A 300 19.04 17.92 3.66
C THR A 300 19.26 17.10 4.93
N VAL A 301 18.28 17.08 5.81
CA VAL A 301 18.39 16.42 7.13
C VAL A 301 18.63 14.91 6.97
N GLY A 302 17.94 14.27 6.03
CA GLY A 302 18.09 12.83 5.81
C GLY A 302 19.50 12.48 5.35
N THR A 303 20.03 13.17 4.35
CA THR A 303 21.39 12.94 3.84
C THR A 303 22.42 13.19 4.92
N TRP A 304 22.38 14.34 5.58
CA TRP A 304 23.35 14.66 6.63
C TRP A 304 23.44 13.59 7.73
N VAL A 305 22.31 13.06 8.21
CA VAL A 305 22.32 12.01 9.24
C VAL A 305 22.75 10.66 8.65
N THR A 306 22.41 10.39 7.39
CA THR A 306 22.80 9.17 6.67
C THR A 306 24.31 9.14 6.44
N ASP A 307 24.92 10.23 5.96
CA ASP A 307 26.36 10.36 5.74
C ASP A 307 27.11 10.21 7.08
N TRP A 308 26.62 10.89 8.13
CA TRP A 308 27.20 10.69 9.47
C TRP A 308 27.11 9.21 9.93
N THR A 309 26.04 8.49 9.58
CA THR A 309 25.90 7.07 9.95
C THR A 309 26.81 6.19 9.09
N ASN A 310 26.89 6.44 7.79
CA ASN A 310 27.69 5.63 6.86
C ASN A 310 29.18 5.88 7.06
N ASP A 311 29.61 7.12 7.01
CA ASP A 311 31.04 7.47 7.04
C ASP A 311 31.55 7.52 8.48
N GLY A 312 30.75 8.03 9.40
CA GLY A 312 31.13 8.17 10.80
C GLY A 312 31.05 6.90 11.63
N LEU A 313 29.90 6.17 11.52
CA LEU A 313 29.68 4.99 12.36
C LEU A 313 30.12 3.69 11.68
N PHE A 314 29.82 3.52 10.40
CA PHE A 314 30.09 2.31 9.62
C PHE A 314 31.22 2.49 8.60
N GLY A 315 31.86 3.66 8.51
CA GLY A 315 33.05 3.98 7.73
C GLY A 315 34.29 4.18 8.60
N GLU A 316 35.14 5.11 8.18
CA GLU A 316 36.42 5.38 8.82
C GLU A 316 36.31 6.03 10.20
N GLY A 317 35.23 6.75 10.45
CA GLY A 317 35.00 7.45 11.70
C GLY A 317 34.62 8.92 11.53
N TRP A 318 34.52 9.65 12.64
CA TRP A 318 34.05 11.02 12.64
C TRP A 318 34.93 11.96 13.47
N HIS A 319 35.26 13.10 12.87
CA HIS A 319 36.01 14.16 13.56
C HIS A 319 35.05 15.03 14.39
N ILE A 320 35.22 15.02 15.69
CA ILE A 320 34.51 15.93 16.60
C ILE A 320 35.09 17.34 16.48
N THR A 321 36.41 17.44 16.25
CA THR A 321 37.10 18.68 15.98
C THR A 321 38.16 18.43 14.90
N GLY A 322 38.43 19.41 14.04
CA GLY A 322 39.48 19.31 13.02
C GLY A 322 39.07 18.71 11.69
N GLY A 323 37.80 18.32 11.52
CA GLY A 323 37.30 17.66 10.28
C GLY A 323 37.49 18.49 9.00
N GLY A 324 37.41 19.82 9.08
CA GLY A 324 37.68 20.68 7.94
C GLY A 324 39.13 20.60 7.44
N ALA A 325 40.08 20.58 8.40
CA ALA A 325 41.49 20.45 8.05
C ALA A 325 41.86 19.06 7.50
N PHE A 326 41.18 18.01 7.98
CA PHE A 326 41.29 16.65 7.44
C PHE A 326 40.76 16.57 6.00
N ALA A 327 39.58 17.13 5.74
CA ALA A 327 39.02 17.17 4.40
C ALA A 327 39.92 17.92 3.41
N GLU A 328 40.47 19.09 3.80
CA GLU A 328 41.42 19.81 2.95
C GLU A 328 42.71 19.00 2.68
N ALA A 329 43.19 18.24 3.66
CA ALA A 329 44.39 17.41 3.50
C ALA A 329 44.08 16.20 2.57
N THR A 330 42.90 15.60 2.71
CA THR A 330 42.45 14.48 1.82
C THR A 330 42.28 14.95 0.39
N GLU A 331 41.67 16.13 0.16
CA GLU A 331 41.58 16.74 -1.17
C GLU A 331 42.97 17.07 -1.74
N ALA A 332 43.92 17.56 -0.91
CA ALA A 332 45.27 17.83 -1.35
C ALA A 332 46.02 16.54 -1.72
N PHE A 333 45.80 15.45 -0.99
CA PHE A 333 46.36 14.14 -1.31
C PHE A 333 45.78 13.60 -2.64
N ALA A 334 44.46 13.65 -2.81
CA ALA A 334 43.79 13.23 -4.06
C ALA A 334 44.29 14.05 -5.28
N ALA A 335 44.63 15.33 -5.07
CA ALA A 335 45.20 16.19 -6.10
C ALA A 335 46.72 15.94 -6.35
N GLY A 336 47.32 14.96 -5.67
CA GLY A 336 48.76 14.65 -5.77
C GLY A 336 49.69 15.65 -5.09
N GLY A 337 49.17 16.47 -4.19
CA GLY A 337 49.93 17.50 -3.43
C GLY A 337 50.59 16.97 -2.16
N LEU A 338 50.20 15.81 -1.67
CA LEU A 338 50.79 15.13 -0.53
C LEU A 338 51.34 13.76 -0.94
N ALA A 339 52.47 13.36 -0.31
CA ALA A 339 53.14 12.09 -0.61
C ALA A 339 52.60 10.89 0.18
N GLU A 340 51.95 11.17 1.30
CA GLU A 340 51.35 10.17 2.18
C GLU A 340 49.88 10.54 2.45
N GLU A 341 49.05 9.53 2.59
CA GLU A 341 47.64 9.68 2.92
C GLU A 341 47.49 10.25 4.34
N PRO A 342 46.68 11.31 4.58
CA PRO A 342 46.54 11.94 5.87
C PRO A 342 45.87 11.00 6.86
N ALA A 343 46.50 10.71 8.02
CA ALA A 343 45.94 9.89 9.07
C ALA A 343 44.86 10.70 9.84
N PRO A 344 43.64 10.17 9.99
CA PRO A 344 42.55 10.89 10.65
C PRO A 344 42.86 11.35 12.07
N GLU A 345 43.66 10.61 12.81
CA GLU A 345 44.07 10.87 14.20
C GLU A 345 44.96 12.11 14.37
N ASP A 346 45.61 12.58 13.30
CA ASP A 346 46.48 13.74 13.31
C ASP A 346 45.73 15.09 13.24
N PHE A 347 44.45 15.07 12.92
CA PHE A 347 43.64 16.26 12.64
C PHE A 347 42.63 16.61 13.75
N GLY A 348 42.92 16.27 15.00
CA GLY A 348 42.09 16.65 16.15
C GLY A 348 41.42 15.48 16.86
N LEU A 349 40.27 15.73 17.50
CA LEU A 349 39.59 14.68 18.22
C LEU A 349 38.75 13.85 17.22
N TRP A 350 39.24 12.66 16.93
CA TRP A 350 38.62 11.71 16.02
C TRP A 350 38.02 10.53 16.79
N ALA A 351 36.82 10.11 16.39
CA ALA A 351 36.15 8.93 16.89
C ALA A 351 36.13 7.87 15.77
N PRO A 352 36.87 6.74 15.92
CA PRO A 352 36.93 5.71 14.90
C PRO A 352 35.58 5.03 14.68
N GLY A 353 35.29 4.68 13.44
CA GLY A 353 34.11 3.90 13.09
C GLY A 353 34.19 2.45 13.58
N ILE A 354 33.03 1.76 13.57
CA ILE A 354 32.97 0.36 14.01
C ILE A 354 33.92 -0.55 13.19
N PRO A 355 34.04 -0.42 11.84
CA PRO A 355 34.95 -1.24 11.05
C PRO A 355 36.40 -1.07 11.49
N VAL A 356 36.84 0.17 11.73
CA VAL A 356 38.22 0.48 12.16
C VAL A 356 38.52 -0.14 13.52
N VAL A 357 37.62 0.02 14.50
CA VAL A 357 37.80 -0.56 15.85
C VAL A 357 37.84 -2.08 15.81
N VAL A 358 36.92 -2.69 15.08
CA VAL A 358 36.81 -4.16 14.96
C VAL A 358 37.98 -4.70 14.15
N GLY A 359 38.39 -4.02 13.07
CA GLY A 359 39.56 -4.36 12.26
C GLY A 359 40.83 -4.40 13.11
N GLY A 360 41.10 -3.36 13.89
CA GLY A 360 42.24 -3.32 14.80
C GLY A 360 42.23 -4.44 15.87
N TRP A 361 41.07 -4.85 16.35
CA TRP A 361 40.96 -6.01 17.26
C TRP A 361 41.26 -7.33 16.57
N LEU A 362 40.78 -7.51 15.33
CA LEU A 362 40.99 -8.73 14.55
C LEU A 362 42.44 -8.90 14.15
N GLU A 363 43.11 -7.80 13.73
CA GLU A 363 44.56 -7.74 13.45
C GLU A 363 45.38 -8.06 14.70
N ALA A 364 45.06 -7.44 15.84
CA ALA A 364 45.75 -7.70 17.11
C ALA A 364 45.55 -9.17 17.57
N ALA A 365 44.43 -9.81 17.20
CA ALA A 365 44.18 -11.22 17.49
C ALA A 365 44.87 -12.18 16.50
N GLY A 366 45.45 -11.68 15.39
CA GLY A 366 46.14 -12.49 14.37
C GLY A 366 45.13 -13.38 13.61
N THR A 367 43.95 -12.87 13.32
CA THR A 367 42.89 -13.64 12.64
C THR A 367 43.23 -13.84 11.17
N ALA A 368 42.72 -14.93 10.58
CA ALA A 368 42.93 -15.23 9.15
C ALA A 368 42.20 -14.22 8.25
N ASP A 369 42.78 -13.87 7.11
CA ASP A 369 42.26 -12.85 6.16
C ASP A 369 40.82 -13.09 5.74
N TRP A 370 40.43 -14.34 5.45
CA TRP A 370 39.06 -14.67 5.11
C TRP A 370 38.05 -14.35 6.24
N LEU A 371 38.48 -14.47 7.49
CA LEU A 371 37.61 -14.18 8.65
C LEU A 371 37.50 -12.67 8.86
N ASN A 372 38.60 -11.92 8.62
CA ASN A 372 38.60 -10.47 8.62
C ASN A 372 37.62 -9.94 7.58
N GLY A 373 37.74 -10.38 6.32
CA GLY A 373 36.83 -10.00 5.26
C GLY A 373 35.37 -10.40 5.56
N LEU A 374 35.10 -11.59 6.07
CA LEU A 374 33.75 -11.99 6.46
C LEU A 374 33.14 -11.04 7.49
N ILE A 375 33.90 -10.65 8.50
CA ILE A 375 33.41 -9.80 9.60
C ILE A 375 33.27 -8.36 9.13
N LEU A 376 34.27 -7.80 8.48
CA LEU A 376 34.31 -6.39 8.05
C LEU A 376 33.42 -6.18 6.83
N ASP A 377 33.72 -6.87 5.73
CA ASP A 377 33.07 -6.61 4.43
C ASP A 377 31.74 -7.35 4.27
N GLY A 378 31.59 -8.53 4.89
CA GLY A 378 30.35 -9.30 4.84
C GLY A 378 29.33 -8.85 5.88
N ILE A 379 29.70 -8.83 7.17
CA ILE A 379 28.75 -8.61 8.27
C ILE A 379 28.62 -7.12 8.59
N ILE A 380 29.73 -6.43 8.90
CA ILE A 380 29.67 -5.03 9.34
C ILE A 380 29.23 -4.13 8.19
N ALA A 381 29.78 -4.29 6.99
CA ALA A 381 29.32 -3.56 5.82
C ALA A 381 27.86 -3.86 5.49
N GLY A 382 27.43 -5.14 5.59
CA GLY A 382 26.03 -5.53 5.42
C GLY A 382 25.07 -4.91 6.45
N VAL A 383 25.50 -4.80 7.72
CA VAL A 383 24.74 -4.10 8.77
C VAL A 383 24.75 -2.59 8.52
N GLY A 384 25.87 -2.03 8.10
CA GLY A 384 26.03 -0.63 7.73
C GLY A 384 25.09 -0.23 6.61
N ALA A 385 25.05 -1.02 5.55
CA ALA A 385 24.13 -0.82 4.43
C ALA A 385 22.65 -0.78 4.85
N VAL A 386 22.26 -1.50 5.90
CA VAL A 386 20.89 -1.44 6.43
C VAL A 386 20.67 -0.23 7.30
N LEU A 387 21.56 -0.02 8.27
CA LEU A 387 21.40 1.02 9.30
C LEU A 387 21.70 2.42 8.74
N GLY A 388 22.54 2.52 7.73
CA GLY A 388 22.84 3.76 7.03
C GLY A 388 21.59 4.42 6.42
N PHE A 389 20.64 3.64 5.90
CA PHE A 389 19.39 4.18 5.35
C PHE A 389 18.31 4.47 6.40
N VAL A 390 18.43 3.94 7.61
CA VAL A 390 17.39 4.10 8.65
C VAL A 390 17.14 5.57 8.98
N PRO A 391 18.13 6.46 9.16
CA PRO A 391 17.89 7.85 9.48
C PRO A 391 17.05 8.58 8.44
N GLN A 392 17.39 8.45 7.16
CA GLN A 392 16.64 9.03 6.05
C GLN A 392 15.19 8.52 6.03
N MET A 393 15.00 7.22 6.25
CA MET A 393 13.69 6.60 6.33
C MET A 393 12.88 7.09 7.53
N LEU A 394 13.51 7.34 8.69
CA LEU A 394 12.85 7.88 9.87
C LEU A 394 12.28 9.28 9.60
N VAL A 395 13.06 10.16 8.97
CA VAL A 395 12.62 11.51 8.61
C VAL A 395 11.42 11.41 7.64
N LEU A 396 11.52 10.56 6.62
CA LEU A 396 10.42 10.32 5.68
C LEU A 396 9.15 9.81 6.39
N PHE A 397 9.29 8.85 7.30
CA PHE A 397 8.15 8.30 8.04
C PHE A 397 7.49 9.32 8.97
N ILE A 398 8.24 10.26 9.54
CA ILE A 398 7.67 11.38 10.32
C ILE A 398 6.75 12.20 9.43
N PHE A 399 7.23 12.66 8.27
CA PHE A 399 6.41 13.48 7.37
C PHE A 399 5.19 12.71 6.84
N LEU A 400 5.36 11.46 6.45
CA LEU A 400 4.24 10.62 6.00
C LEU A 400 3.21 10.42 7.12
N ALA A 401 3.65 10.17 8.37
CA ALA A 401 2.74 10.04 9.51
C ALA A 401 1.98 11.35 9.78
N VAL A 402 2.62 12.51 9.63
CA VAL A 402 1.96 13.82 9.74
C VAL A 402 0.91 14.00 8.64
N LEU A 403 1.25 13.78 7.38
CA LEU A 403 0.34 13.92 6.23
C LEU A 403 -0.86 12.96 6.30
N GLU A 404 -0.62 11.73 6.77
CA GLU A 404 -1.67 10.74 6.98
C GLU A 404 -2.59 11.15 8.14
N ALA A 405 -2.01 11.46 9.29
CA ALA A 405 -2.76 11.77 10.50
C ALA A 405 -3.52 13.09 10.40
N CYS A 406 -3.02 14.12 9.70
CA CYS A 406 -3.78 15.34 9.47
C CYS A 406 -4.93 15.18 8.45
N GLY A 407 -5.02 14.05 7.75
CA GLY A 407 -6.07 13.76 6.76
C GLY A 407 -5.80 14.33 5.36
N TYR A 408 -4.59 14.82 5.08
CA TYR A 408 -4.23 15.37 3.76
C TYR A 408 -4.21 14.29 2.68
N MET A 409 -3.70 13.08 3.00
CA MET A 409 -3.61 11.97 2.06
C MET A 409 -4.97 11.51 1.52
N ALA A 410 -6.02 11.57 2.35
CA ALA A 410 -7.39 11.24 1.92
C ALA A 410 -7.89 12.18 0.82
N ARG A 411 -7.55 13.47 0.89
CA ARG A 411 -7.95 14.49 -0.11
C ARG A 411 -7.26 14.27 -1.44
N ILE A 412 -5.99 13.95 -1.39
CA ILE A 412 -5.21 13.65 -2.61
C ILE A 412 -5.75 12.40 -3.29
N ALA A 413 -6.04 11.35 -2.54
CA ALA A 413 -6.67 10.14 -3.07
C ALA A 413 -8.01 10.46 -3.76
N PHE A 414 -8.83 11.32 -3.15
CA PHE A 414 -10.10 11.76 -3.72
C PHE A 414 -9.94 12.53 -5.05
N ILE A 415 -8.98 13.44 -5.12
CA ILE A 415 -8.73 14.25 -6.33
C ILE A 415 -8.28 13.37 -7.49
N LEU A 416 -7.38 12.43 -7.19
CA LEU A 416 -6.73 11.59 -8.19
C LEU A 416 -7.57 10.36 -8.59
N ASP A 417 -8.59 10.02 -7.80
CA ASP A 417 -9.47 8.89 -8.10
C ASP A 417 -10.09 8.98 -9.51
N ARG A 418 -10.55 10.17 -9.91
CA ARG A 418 -11.10 10.41 -11.25
C ARG A 418 -10.09 10.11 -12.38
N ILE A 419 -8.80 10.35 -12.14
CA ILE A 419 -7.73 10.11 -13.12
C ILE A 419 -7.40 8.63 -13.16
N PHE A 420 -7.19 8.01 -12.00
CA PHE A 420 -6.75 6.62 -11.88
C PHE A 420 -7.81 5.61 -12.32
N ARG A 421 -9.09 5.89 -12.08
CA ARG A 421 -10.19 5.06 -12.58
C ARG A 421 -10.21 4.90 -14.09
N ARG A 422 -9.81 5.93 -14.84
CA ARG A 422 -9.71 5.83 -16.31
C ARG A 422 -8.69 4.78 -16.75
N PHE A 423 -7.70 4.51 -15.92
CA PHE A 423 -6.66 3.52 -16.16
C PHE A 423 -6.92 2.18 -15.46
N GLY A 424 -8.10 2.01 -14.85
CA GLY A 424 -8.49 0.77 -14.17
C GLY A 424 -7.89 0.58 -12.78
N LEU A 425 -7.28 1.62 -12.20
CA LEU A 425 -6.73 1.63 -10.84
C LEU A 425 -7.66 2.44 -9.92
N SER A 426 -7.72 2.09 -8.65
CA SER A 426 -8.44 2.90 -7.66
C SER A 426 -7.64 4.16 -7.31
N GLY A 427 -8.30 5.24 -6.93
CA GLY A 427 -7.62 6.47 -6.47
C GLY A 427 -6.72 6.25 -5.25
N ARG A 428 -7.04 5.24 -4.42
CA ARG A 428 -6.19 4.84 -3.30
C ARG A 428 -4.85 4.25 -3.75
N SER A 429 -4.76 3.68 -4.96
CA SER A 429 -3.51 3.14 -5.51
C SER A 429 -2.44 4.21 -5.74
N PHE A 430 -2.84 5.47 -5.89
CA PHE A 430 -1.90 6.56 -6.08
C PHE A 430 -0.99 6.79 -4.86
N ILE A 431 -1.53 6.65 -3.64
CA ILE A 431 -0.77 6.87 -2.39
C ILE A 431 0.45 5.92 -2.31
N PRO A 432 0.30 4.59 -2.45
CA PRO A 432 1.42 3.66 -2.56
C PRO A 432 2.44 4.02 -3.64
N MET A 433 1.97 4.40 -4.83
CA MET A 433 2.85 4.74 -5.95
C MET A 433 3.66 5.99 -5.67
N LEU A 434 3.03 7.00 -5.08
CA LEU A 434 3.71 8.22 -4.68
C LEU A 434 4.77 7.95 -3.62
N ILE A 435 4.42 7.24 -2.55
CA ILE A 435 5.37 6.88 -1.50
C ILE A 435 6.54 6.09 -2.07
N SER A 436 6.30 5.27 -3.10
CA SER A 436 7.34 4.50 -3.79
C SER A 436 8.36 5.36 -4.53
N THR A 437 8.06 6.64 -4.84
CA THR A 437 9.08 7.54 -5.42
C THR A 437 10.21 7.85 -4.44
N GLY A 438 9.97 7.83 -3.15
CA GLY A 438 11.02 7.90 -2.13
C GLY A 438 11.63 6.53 -1.85
N CYS A 439 10.79 5.57 -1.47
CA CYS A 439 11.23 4.20 -1.20
C CYS A 439 10.11 3.20 -1.51
N GLY A 440 10.44 2.13 -2.24
CA GLY A 440 9.49 1.09 -2.62
C GLY A 440 8.90 0.32 -1.43
N ILE A 441 9.63 0.19 -0.32
CA ILE A 441 9.20 -0.57 0.87
C ILE A 441 7.96 0.05 1.51
N PRO A 442 7.99 1.33 1.98
CA PRO A 442 6.81 1.96 2.55
C PRO A 442 5.70 2.15 1.51
N GLY A 443 6.06 2.33 0.23
CA GLY A 443 5.09 2.38 -0.85
C GLY A 443 4.27 1.10 -0.96
N VAL A 444 4.90 -0.05 -1.01
CA VAL A 444 4.22 -1.36 -1.02
C VAL A 444 3.41 -1.56 0.26
N MET A 445 3.96 -1.20 1.43
CA MET A 445 3.24 -1.32 2.72
C MET A 445 1.99 -0.43 2.80
N ALA A 446 2.00 0.73 2.16
CA ALA A 446 0.86 1.64 2.12
C ALA A 446 -0.34 1.06 1.34
N SER A 447 -0.12 0.02 0.51
CA SER A 447 -1.20 -0.67 -0.20
C SER A 447 -2.24 -1.33 0.72
N ARG A 448 -1.95 -1.49 2.00
CA ARG A 448 -2.89 -1.97 3.03
C ARG A 448 -4.14 -1.11 3.16
N THR A 449 -4.05 0.16 2.79
CA THR A 449 -5.20 1.07 2.80
C THR A 449 -6.21 0.79 1.69
N ILE A 450 -5.87 -0.11 0.75
CA ILE A 450 -6.73 -0.52 -0.36
C ILE A 450 -7.53 -1.74 0.08
N GLU A 451 -8.85 -1.58 0.19
CA GLU A 451 -9.77 -2.62 0.67
C GLU A 451 -9.97 -3.74 -0.37
N ASN A 452 -10.08 -3.37 -1.65
CA ASN A 452 -10.24 -4.34 -2.73
C ASN A 452 -8.95 -5.12 -2.96
N GLU A 453 -9.00 -6.45 -2.81
CA GLU A 453 -7.82 -7.31 -2.91
C GLU A 453 -7.20 -7.31 -4.33
N HIS A 454 -8.02 -7.23 -5.38
CA HIS A 454 -7.54 -7.17 -6.76
C HIS A 454 -6.78 -5.87 -7.02
N ASP A 455 -7.35 -4.73 -6.62
CA ASP A 455 -6.71 -3.42 -6.76
C ASP A 455 -5.45 -3.32 -5.90
N ARG A 456 -5.46 -3.90 -4.68
CA ARG A 456 -4.30 -3.98 -3.81
C ARG A 456 -3.17 -4.77 -4.45
N ARG A 457 -3.45 -5.96 -4.98
CA ARG A 457 -2.45 -6.79 -5.67
C ARG A 457 -1.88 -6.10 -6.89
N MET A 458 -2.72 -5.49 -7.73
CA MET A 458 -2.25 -4.71 -8.87
C MET A 458 -1.33 -3.55 -8.43
N THR A 459 -1.72 -2.84 -7.38
CA THR A 459 -0.92 -1.74 -6.84
C THR A 459 0.43 -2.22 -6.33
N VAL A 460 0.48 -3.33 -5.57
CA VAL A 460 1.73 -3.94 -5.10
C VAL A 460 2.64 -4.33 -6.26
N MET A 461 2.08 -4.85 -7.36
CA MET A 461 2.83 -5.25 -8.56
C MET A 461 3.40 -4.06 -9.34
N THR A 462 2.76 -2.89 -9.28
CA THR A 462 3.11 -1.76 -10.15
C THR A 462 3.77 -0.59 -9.40
N ALA A 463 3.60 -0.50 -8.09
CA ALA A 463 4.11 0.63 -7.29
C ALA A 463 5.64 0.77 -7.38
N THR A 464 6.38 -0.33 -7.48
CA THR A 464 7.85 -0.34 -7.56
C THR A 464 8.42 0.01 -8.94
N PHE A 465 7.57 0.22 -9.96
CA PHE A 465 8.01 0.80 -11.23
C PHE A 465 8.39 2.29 -11.09
N MET A 466 7.86 2.95 -10.07
CA MET A 466 8.27 4.31 -9.76
C MET A 466 9.74 4.34 -9.34
N PRO A 467 10.56 5.24 -9.94
CA PRO A 467 11.93 5.41 -9.49
C PRO A 467 11.98 5.85 -8.03
N CYS A 468 12.73 5.14 -7.20
CA CYS A 468 12.99 5.50 -5.81
C CYS A 468 14.39 6.12 -5.65
N GLY A 469 14.70 6.65 -4.46
CA GLY A 469 16.00 7.25 -4.16
C GLY A 469 17.19 6.35 -4.54
N ALA A 470 17.13 5.07 -4.19
CA ALA A 470 18.16 4.08 -4.51
C ALA A 470 18.40 3.83 -6.02
N LYS A 471 17.52 4.32 -6.89
CA LYS A 471 17.68 4.24 -8.35
C LYS A 471 18.28 5.53 -8.94
N LEU A 472 18.41 6.60 -8.17
CA LEU A 472 18.98 7.87 -8.61
C LEU A 472 20.46 7.74 -9.03
N PRO A 473 21.32 6.99 -8.33
CA PRO A 473 22.71 6.77 -8.73
C PRO A 473 22.81 6.21 -10.17
N ILE A 474 21.97 5.24 -10.53
CA ILE A 474 21.96 4.67 -11.89
C ILE A 474 21.55 5.72 -12.93
N ILE A 475 20.58 6.57 -12.59
CA ILE A 475 20.14 7.66 -13.48
C ILE A 475 21.26 8.69 -13.65
N ALA A 476 21.97 9.03 -12.57
CA ALA A 476 23.09 9.97 -12.56
C ALA A 476 24.27 9.44 -13.37
N LEU A 477 24.68 8.17 -13.15
CA LEU A 477 25.73 7.50 -13.91
C LEU A 477 25.48 7.58 -15.42
N ILE A 478 24.29 7.17 -15.87
CA ILE A 478 23.96 7.12 -17.30
C ILE A 478 23.82 8.51 -17.89
N SER A 479 23.26 9.46 -17.13
CA SER A 479 23.16 10.84 -17.54
C SER A 479 24.55 11.48 -17.70
N GLY A 480 25.45 11.27 -16.74
CA GLY A 480 26.81 11.82 -16.77
C GLY A 480 27.70 11.15 -17.79
N ALA A 481 27.89 9.83 -17.67
CA ALA A 481 28.87 9.08 -18.45
C ALA A 481 28.55 9.04 -19.95
N VAL A 482 27.29 8.80 -20.35
CA VAL A 482 26.96 8.50 -21.77
C VAL A 482 26.21 9.65 -22.43
N LEU A 483 25.45 10.43 -21.68
CA LEU A 483 24.57 11.48 -22.22
C LEU A 483 25.08 12.90 -21.91
N GLY A 484 26.32 13.05 -21.41
CA GLY A 484 26.97 14.34 -21.20
C GLY A 484 26.24 15.27 -20.22
N GLY A 485 25.60 14.72 -19.17
CA GLY A 485 24.91 15.48 -18.16
C GLY A 485 23.58 16.11 -18.60
N THR A 486 22.93 15.55 -19.62
CA THR A 486 21.70 16.13 -20.18
C THR A 486 20.52 16.06 -19.19
N TRP A 487 19.87 17.19 -18.98
CA TRP A 487 18.80 17.39 -17.97
C TRP A 487 17.55 16.53 -18.16
N TRP A 488 17.27 16.07 -19.37
CA TRP A 488 16.03 15.34 -19.70
C TRP A 488 16.05 13.85 -19.27
N VAL A 489 17.22 13.28 -18.94
CA VAL A 489 17.37 11.84 -18.62
C VAL A 489 16.61 11.50 -17.33
N ALA A 490 16.80 12.26 -16.27
CA ALA A 490 16.09 12.04 -15.01
C ALA A 490 14.57 12.18 -15.15
N PRO A 491 14.01 13.26 -15.74
CA PRO A 491 12.59 13.32 -16.04
C PRO A 491 12.10 12.13 -16.90
N SER A 492 12.84 11.72 -17.92
CA SER A 492 12.45 10.60 -18.79
C SER A 492 12.32 9.28 -18.02
N ALA A 493 13.20 9.02 -17.05
CA ALA A 493 13.16 7.85 -16.18
C ALA A 493 11.89 7.83 -15.33
N TYR A 494 11.49 8.98 -14.75
CA TYR A 494 10.23 9.11 -14.02
C TYR A 494 9.02 8.94 -14.92
N PHE A 495 9.01 9.53 -16.12
CA PHE A 495 7.94 9.33 -17.09
C PHE A 495 7.84 7.87 -17.54
N LEU A 496 8.97 7.17 -17.72
CA LEU A 496 8.99 5.74 -18.03
C LEU A 496 8.32 4.92 -16.91
N GLY A 497 8.60 5.24 -15.64
CA GLY A 497 7.95 4.63 -14.47
C GLY A 497 6.43 4.84 -14.46
N VAL A 498 5.99 6.09 -14.58
CA VAL A 498 4.56 6.45 -14.63
C VAL A 498 3.86 5.77 -15.81
N PHE A 499 4.45 5.82 -17.00
CA PHE A 499 3.92 5.16 -18.18
C PHE A 499 3.78 3.65 -17.98
N SER A 500 4.78 3.01 -17.38
CA SER A 500 4.77 1.57 -17.06
C SER A 500 3.66 1.20 -16.06
N VAL A 501 3.41 2.04 -15.06
CA VAL A 501 2.29 1.87 -14.12
C VAL A 501 0.95 1.91 -14.86
N ILE A 502 0.73 2.94 -15.70
CA ILE A 502 -0.51 3.10 -16.45
C ILE A 502 -0.73 1.93 -17.40
N LEU A 503 0.29 1.59 -18.17
CA LEU A 503 0.26 0.50 -19.16
C LEU A 503 -0.05 -0.84 -18.48
N SER A 504 0.64 -1.14 -17.39
CA SER A 504 0.41 -2.37 -16.61
C SER A 504 -0.97 -2.39 -15.97
N GLY A 505 -1.46 -1.26 -15.44
CA GLY A 505 -2.82 -1.16 -14.90
C GLY A 505 -3.88 -1.52 -15.93
N ILE A 506 -3.77 -0.96 -17.15
CA ILE A 506 -4.69 -1.27 -18.25
C ILE A 506 -4.59 -2.74 -18.69
N ILE A 507 -3.38 -3.28 -18.84
CA ILE A 507 -3.16 -4.67 -19.26
C ILE A 507 -3.69 -5.65 -18.23
N LEU A 508 -3.35 -5.48 -16.96
CA LEU A 508 -3.77 -6.36 -15.87
C LEU A 508 -5.28 -6.36 -15.69
N LYS A 509 -5.94 -5.20 -15.72
CA LYS A 509 -7.39 -5.07 -15.61
C LYS A 509 -8.15 -5.83 -16.70
N LYS A 510 -7.57 -5.99 -17.89
CA LYS A 510 -8.15 -6.76 -18.99
C LYS A 510 -7.97 -8.27 -18.87
N THR A 511 -7.23 -8.74 -17.87
CA THR A 511 -7.06 -10.18 -17.61
C THR A 511 -8.25 -10.71 -16.79
N LYS A 512 -8.61 -12.00 -16.96
CA LYS A 512 -9.68 -12.64 -16.17
C LYS A 512 -9.44 -12.58 -14.66
N ILE A 513 -8.18 -12.52 -14.25
CA ILE A 513 -7.74 -12.58 -12.85
C ILE A 513 -8.05 -11.26 -12.11
N PHE A 514 -7.92 -10.13 -12.81
CA PHE A 514 -8.13 -8.79 -12.25
C PHE A 514 -9.36 -8.08 -12.86
N ALA A 515 -10.18 -8.82 -13.65
CA ALA A 515 -11.42 -8.30 -14.17
C ALA A 515 -12.41 -8.04 -13.04
N GLY A 516 -13.14 -6.93 -13.11
CA GLY A 516 -14.11 -6.47 -12.12
C GLY A 516 -14.20 -4.94 -12.15
N ASP A 517 -15.31 -4.38 -11.72
CA ASP A 517 -15.40 -2.92 -11.60
C ASP A 517 -14.58 -2.44 -10.42
N PRO A 518 -13.86 -1.30 -10.54
CA PRO A 518 -13.18 -0.71 -9.42
C PRO A 518 -14.23 -0.37 -8.35
N SER A 519 -13.96 -0.75 -7.10
CA SER A 519 -14.87 -0.45 -5.99
C SER A 519 -15.17 1.06 -5.96
N PRO A 520 -16.45 1.45 -5.76
CA PRO A 520 -16.80 2.85 -5.71
C PRO A 520 -16.03 3.52 -4.57
N PHE A 521 -15.32 4.59 -4.91
CA PHE A 521 -14.54 5.35 -3.95
C PHE A 521 -15.47 6.29 -3.17
N VAL A 522 -16.07 5.79 -2.11
CA VAL A 522 -16.83 6.59 -1.15
C VAL A 522 -15.94 6.80 0.06
N MET A 523 -15.20 7.90 0.10
CA MET A 523 -14.39 8.28 1.25
C MET A 523 -14.89 9.59 1.84
N GLU A 524 -15.19 9.58 3.13
CA GLU A 524 -15.36 10.82 3.87
C GLU A 524 -14.01 11.51 4.02
N LEU A 525 -13.99 12.82 3.75
CA LEU A 525 -12.83 13.62 4.06
C LEU A 525 -12.84 13.89 5.57
N PRO A 526 -11.93 13.26 6.36
CA PRO A 526 -11.89 13.48 7.79
C PRO A 526 -11.58 14.96 8.08
N ALA A 527 -12.13 15.53 9.14
CA ALA A 527 -11.79 16.90 9.54
C ALA A 527 -10.27 17.01 9.79
N TYR A 528 -9.67 18.15 9.41
CA TYR A 528 -8.26 18.38 9.72
C TYR A 528 -8.06 18.45 11.23
N HIS A 529 -7.10 17.71 11.73
CA HIS A 529 -6.64 17.78 13.10
C HIS A 529 -5.12 17.68 13.16
N LEU A 530 -4.54 18.41 14.10
CA LEU A 530 -3.11 18.31 14.34
C LEU A 530 -2.83 16.99 15.08
N PRO A 531 -1.96 16.13 14.54
CA PRO A 531 -1.60 14.89 15.20
C PRO A 531 -0.77 15.18 16.45
N THR A 532 -0.93 14.33 17.47
CA THR A 532 -0.07 14.42 18.66
C THR A 532 1.32 13.89 18.36
N VAL A 533 2.33 14.54 18.90
CA VAL A 533 3.75 14.13 18.72
C VAL A 533 3.96 12.67 19.12
N THR A 534 3.32 12.23 20.21
CA THR A 534 3.40 10.83 20.67
C THR A 534 2.91 9.84 19.61
N ASN A 535 1.81 10.13 18.92
CA ASN A 535 1.28 9.25 17.88
C ASN A 535 2.20 9.22 16.65
N ILE A 536 2.80 10.36 16.28
CA ILE A 536 3.77 10.42 15.17
C ILE A 536 4.98 9.56 15.49
N LEU A 537 5.61 9.79 16.65
CA LEU A 537 6.81 9.06 17.08
C LEU A 537 6.56 7.56 17.23
N ARG A 538 5.39 7.18 17.76
CA ARG A 538 5.01 5.78 17.85
C ARG A 538 4.84 5.14 16.48
N SER A 539 4.12 5.77 15.56
CA SER A 539 3.93 5.28 14.20
C SER A 539 5.27 5.17 13.44
N MET A 540 6.14 6.17 13.60
CA MET A 540 7.51 6.15 13.07
C MET A 540 8.30 4.95 13.63
N GLY A 541 8.33 4.78 14.96
CA GLY A 541 9.08 3.72 15.62
C GLY A 541 8.59 2.31 15.23
N GLU A 542 7.28 2.09 15.15
CA GLU A 542 6.69 0.82 14.72
C GLU A 542 7.07 0.47 13.27
N ARG A 543 7.05 1.45 12.37
CA ARG A 543 7.45 1.28 10.95
C ARG A 543 8.95 1.02 10.83
N ALA A 544 9.78 1.80 11.52
CA ALA A 544 11.23 1.65 11.53
C ALA A 544 11.67 0.30 12.11
N TRP A 545 11.13 -0.09 13.26
CA TRP A 545 11.43 -1.39 13.86
C TRP A 545 11.03 -2.56 12.98
N SER A 546 9.85 -2.45 12.35
CA SER A 546 9.40 -3.45 11.38
C SER A 546 10.32 -3.54 10.17
N PHE A 547 10.90 -2.43 9.71
CA PHE A 547 11.89 -2.39 8.64
C PHE A 547 13.19 -3.06 9.08
N ILE A 548 13.82 -2.60 10.16
CA ILE A 548 15.10 -3.11 10.66
C ILE A 548 15.03 -4.62 10.89
N ARG A 549 13.99 -5.09 11.59
CA ARG A 549 13.88 -6.51 11.92
C ARG A 549 13.65 -7.40 10.70
N LYS A 550 12.93 -6.95 9.69
CA LYS A 550 12.50 -7.81 8.57
C LYS A 550 13.34 -7.63 7.32
N ALA A 551 13.63 -6.39 6.94
CA ALA A 551 14.49 -6.11 5.80
C ALA A 551 15.96 -6.31 6.15
N GLY A 552 16.38 -5.90 7.34
CA GLY A 552 17.76 -6.00 7.80
C GLY A 552 18.30 -7.43 7.79
N THR A 553 17.52 -8.41 8.26
CA THR A 553 17.95 -9.82 8.21
C THR A 553 18.15 -10.33 6.79
N VAL A 554 17.26 -9.97 5.85
CA VAL A 554 17.36 -10.41 4.45
C VAL A 554 18.55 -9.76 3.77
N ILE A 555 18.75 -8.45 3.99
CA ILE A 555 19.87 -7.70 3.40
C ILE A 555 21.20 -8.21 3.94
N LEU A 556 21.31 -8.41 5.27
CA LEU A 556 22.53 -8.94 5.87
C LEU A 556 22.92 -10.32 5.31
N VAL A 557 21.97 -11.25 5.25
CA VAL A 557 22.24 -12.57 4.67
C VAL A 557 22.66 -12.46 3.21
N SER A 558 22.02 -11.58 2.45
CA SER A 558 22.35 -11.37 1.05
C SER A 558 23.73 -10.72 0.88
N ALA A 559 24.10 -9.76 1.74
CA ALA A 559 25.42 -9.13 1.73
C ALA A 559 26.53 -10.16 2.00
N VAL A 560 26.35 -11.01 3.00
CA VAL A 560 27.31 -12.11 3.32
C VAL A 560 27.41 -13.10 2.14
N ILE A 561 26.30 -13.45 1.49
CA ILE A 561 26.33 -14.34 0.32
C ILE A 561 27.09 -13.68 -0.84
N ILE A 562 26.83 -12.41 -1.11
CA ILE A 562 27.50 -11.69 -2.20
C ILE A 562 28.99 -11.52 -1.91
N TRP A 563 29.34 -11.13 -0.67
CA TRP A 563 30.72 -11.09 -0.24
C TRP A 563 31.41 -12.46 -0.50
N PHE A 564 30.79 -13.56 -0.08
CA PHE A 564 31.34 -14.89 -0.33
C PHE A 564 31.54 -15.18 -1.82
N LEU A 565 30.54 -14.87 -2.66
CA LEU A 565 30.60 -15.08 -4.09
C LEU A 565 31.62 -14.19 -4.82
N SER A 566 31.89 -13.00 -4.30
CA SER A 566 32.88 -12.05 -4.85
C SER A 566 34.30 -12.37 -4.39
N SER A 567 34.47 -12.79 -3.12
CA SER A 567 35.79 -13.01 -2.52
C SER A 567 36.34 -14.42 -2.73
N PHE A 568 35.51 -15.38 -3.16
CA PHE A 568 35.97 -16.75 -3.41
C PHE A 568 35.81 -17.15 -4.87
N GLY A 569 36.78 -17.88 -5.38
CA GLY A 569 36.78 -18.37 -6.78
C GLY A 569 37.67 -19.58 -6.99
N PHE A 570 37.73 -20.01 -8.23
CA PHE A 570 38.63 -21.08 -8.65
C PHE A 570 39.89 -20.48 -9.30
N THR A 571 41.01 -20.52 -8.59
CA THR A 571 42.34 -20.13 -9.09
C THR A 571 43.08 -21.33 -9.62
N GLY A 572 44.23 -21.09 -10.29
CA GLY A 572 45.09 -22.18 -10.78
C GLY A 572 45.59 -23.16 -9.70
N GLU A 573 45.55 -22.74 -8.43
CA GLU A 573 45.97 -23.53 -7.26
C GLU A 573 44.79 -24.25 -6.57
N GLY A 574 43.55 -24.02 -7.00
CA GLY A 574 42.35 -24.62 -6.42
C GLY A 574 41.30 -23.60 -6.00
N PHE A 575 40.38 -24.00 -5.13
CA PHE A 575 39.36 -23.12 -4.57
C PHE A 575 39.94 -22.30 -3.40
N GLY A 576 39.88 -20.97 -3.49
CA GLY A 576 40.42 -20.07 -2.48
C GLY A 576 39.89 -18.66 -2.58
N MET A 577 40.40 -17.77 -1.73
CA MET A 577 40.16 -16.34 -1.87
C MET A 577 40.84 -15.80 -3.15
N VAL A 578 40.15 -14.89 -3.81
CA VAL A 578 40.64 -14.25 -5.03
C VAL A 578 40.86 -12.75 -4.77
N GLU A 579 41.96 -12.23 -5.29
CA GLU A 579 42.29 -10.82 -5.21
C GLU A 579 41.55 -10.00 -6.25
N ASN A 580 41.27 -10.63 -7.41
CA ASN A 580 40.55 -9.98 -8.53
C ASN A 580 39.12 -10.48 -8.61
N LEU A 581 38.17 -9.58 -8.64
CA LEU A 581 36.73 -9.87 -8.72
C LEU A 581 36.33 -10.65 -9.97
N ASP A 582 37.08 -10.55 -11.09
CA ASP A 582 36.85 -11.29 -12.34
C ASP A 582 37.03 -12.79 -12.17
N GLN A 583 37.82 -13.24 -11.19
CA GLN A 583 38.06 -14.64 -10.84
C GLN A 583 37.06 -15.19 -9.81
N GLY A 584 36.23 -14.32 -9.24
CA GLY A 584 35.24 -14.68 -8.25
C GLY A 584 34.09 -15.55 -8.81
N LEU A 585 33.45 -16.30 -7.93
CA LEU A 585 32.24 -17.05 -8.30
C LEU A 585 31.13 -16.14 -8.82
N LEU A 586 31.08 -14.90 -8.36
CA LEU A 586 30.10 -13.91 -8.82
C LEU A 586 30.30 -13.56 -10.29
N ALA A 587 31.57 -13.38 -10.73
CA ALA A 587 31.89 -13.14 -12.13
C ALA A 587 31.56 -14.34 -13.01
N ALA A 588 31.85 -15.56 -12.55
CA ALA A 588 31.47 -16.77 -13.25
C ALA A 588 29.94 -16.93 -13.41
N LEU A 589 29.17 -16.61 -12.36
CA LEU A 589 27.72 -16.59 -12.40
C LEU A 589 27.21 -15.48 -13.35
N GLY A 590 27.81 -14.28 -13.29
CA GLY A 590 27.49 -13.18 -14.19
C GLY A 590 27.71 -13.57 -15.65
N GLY A 591 28.87 -14.16 -15.96
CA GLY A 591 29.17 -14.70 -17.28
C GLY A 591 28.19 -15.76 -17.77
N ALA A 592 27.78 -16.67 -16.90
CA ALA A 592 26.80 -17.72 -17.20
C ALA A 592 25.40 -17.17 -17.55
N VAL A 593 25.01 -15.99 -17.03
CA VAL A 593 23.70 -15.37 -17.31
C VAL A 593 23.77 -14.19 -18.26
N ALA A 594 24.96 -13.69 -18.60
CA ALA A 594 25.18 -12.51 -19.47
C ALA A 594 24.49 -12.64 -20.84
N TRP A 595 24.43 -13.85 -21.40
CA TRP A 595 23.78 -14.12 -22.69
C TRP A 595 22.29 -13.74 -22.70
N ILE A 596 21.62 -13.76 -21.51
CA ILE A 596 20.21 -13.36 -21.37
C ILE A 596 20.05 -11.87 -21.70
N PHE A 597 21.03 -11.04 -21.35
CA PHE A 597 21.02 -9.59 -21.56
C PHE A 597 21.59 -9.16 -22.93
N THR A 598 22.19 -10.06 -23.68
CA THR A 598 22.70 -9.76 -25.02
C THR A 598 21.62 -9.16 -25.95
N PRO A 599 20.37 -9.65 -26.00
CA PRO A 599 19.31 -9.04 -26.80
C PRO A 599 18.93 -7.63 -26.37
N LEU A 600 19.26 -7.24 -25.13
CA LEU A 600 18.99 -5.93 -24.53
C LEU A 600 20.14 -4.93 -24.75
N GLY A 601 21.27 -5.38 -25.33
CA GLY A 601 22.43 -4.54 -25.65
C GLY A 601 23.47 -4.38 -24.55
N PHE A 602 23.33 -5.08 -23.41
CA PHE A 602 24.28 -5.09 -22.29
C PHE A 602 24.61 -6.52 -21.84
N GLY A 603 24.93 -7.41 -22.79
CA GLY A 603 25.26 -8.82 -22.53
C GLY A 603 26.68 -9.06 -22.04
N ALA A 604 27.36 -8.07 -21.50
CA ALA A 604 28.66 -8.20 -20.84
C ALA A 604 28.50 -8.76 -19.42
N TRP A 605 29.50 -9.48 -18.92
CA TRP A 605 29.45 -10.12 -17.62
C TRP A 605 29.38 -9.13 -16.47
N ASP A 606 30.07 -7.98 -16.58
CA ASP A 606 30.06 -6.87 -15.63
C ASP A 606 28.67 -6.26 -15.46
N ALA A 607 27.97 -5.96 -16.57
CA ALA A 607 26.60 -5.48 -16.54
C ALA A 607 25.63 -6.51 -15.93
N ALA A 608 25.85 -7.80 -16.18
CA ALA A 608 25.05 -8.88 -15.60
C ALA A 608 25.28 -8.97 -14.09
N VAL A 609 26.54 -8.91 -13.62
CA VAL A 609 26.90 -8.89 -12.19
C VAL A 609 26.28 -7.68 -11.51
N ALA A 610 26.46 -6.48 -12.06
CA ALA A 610 25.88 -5.24 -11.50
C ALA A 610 24.34 -5.31 -11.41
N THR A 611 23.69 -5.92 -12.39
CA THR A 611 22.23 -6.13 -12.36
C THR A 611 21.83 -7.09 -11.24
N ILE A 612 22.59 -8.15 -10.98
CA ILE A 612 22.34 -9.14 -9.91
C ILE A 612 22.56 -8.50 -8.53
N THR A 613 23.68 -7.78 -8.34
CA THR A 613 23.96 -7.08 -7.09
C THR A 613 22.92 -5.98 -6.81
N GLY A 614 22.40 -5.33 -7.85
CA GLY A 614 21.28 -4.40 -7.78
C GLY A 614 19.95 -5.01 -7.32
N LEU A 615 19.83 -6.33 -7.15
CA LEU A 615 18.69 -6.95 -6.46
C LEU A 615 18.83 -6.88 -4.92
N VAL A 616 20.03 -6.78 -4.41
CA VAL A 616 20.26 -6.56 -2.97
C VAL A 616 19.84 -5.15 -2.60
N ALA A 617 20.48 -4.17 -3.24
CA ALA A 617 20.15 -2.77 -3.13
C ALA A 617 20.46 -2.10 -4.48
N LYS A 618 19.59 -1.18 -4.94
CA LYS A 618 19.71 -0.64 -6.31
C LYS A 618 20.92 0.28 -6.50
N GLU A 619 21.36 0.94 -5.48
CA GLU A 619 22.59 1.74 -5.46
C GLU A 619 23.83 0.88 -5.71
N ASN A 620 23.83 -0.37 -5.29
CA ASN A 620 24.97 -1.29 -5.50
C ASN A 620 25.29 -1.54 -6.98
N VAL A 621 24.39 -1.18 -7.90
CA VAL A 621 24.68 -1.26 -9.34
C VAL A 621 25.87 -0.39 -9.69
N VAL A 622 25.91 0.86 -9.21
CA VAL A 622 26.98 1.83 -9.48
C VAL A 622 28.26 1.42 -8.75
N GLY A 623 28.17 1.14 -7.45
CA GLY A 623 29.34 0.70 -6.68
C GLY A 623 29.97 -0.57 -7.24
N THR A 624 29.17 -1.58 -7.63
CA THR A 624 29.69 -2.80 -8.27
C THR A 624 30.38 -2.51 -9.60
N MET A 625 29.79 -1.64 -10.44
CA MET A 625 30.42 -1.24 -11.70
C MET A 625 31.77 -0.54 -11.47
N GLY A 626 31.84 0.37 -10.47
CA GLY A 626 33.08 1.03 -10.12
C GLY A 626 34.19 0.07 -9.73
N VAL A 627 33.89 -0.86 -8.83
CA VAL A 627 34.84 -1.90 -8.41
C VAL A 627 35.26 -2.78 -9.60
N LEU A 628 34.33 -3.16 -10.48
CA LEU A 628 34.62 -3.96 -11.69
C LEU A 628 35.51 -3.20 -12.71
N TYR A 629 35.46 -1.88 -12.70
CA TYR A 629 36.33 -1.03 -13.52
C TYR A 629 37.64 -0.64 -12.81
N GLY A 630 37.91 -1.16 -11.59
CA GLY A 630 39.17 -1.01 -10.88
C GLY A 630 39.25 0.16 -9.90
N TYR A 631 38.10 0.70 -9.51
CA TYR A 631 38.00 1.78 -8.52
C TYR A 631 37.54 1.20 -7.17
N ALA A 632 38.38 1.33 -6.14
CA ALA A 632 38.08 0.79 -4.79
C ALA A 632 36.94 1.55 -4.11
N GLU A 633 36.90 2.86 -4.28
CA GLU A 633 35.85 3.74 -3.82
C GLU A 633 35.25 4.51 -5.00
N THR A 634 33.95 4.68 -5.00
CA THR A 634 33.24 5.40 -6.07
C THR A 634 32.21 6.33 -5.46
N ALA A 635 32.11 7.57 -6.00
CA ALA A 635 31.04 8.47 -5.66
C ALA A 635 29.66 7.86 -6.05
N GLU A 636 28.57 8.37 -5.45
CA GLU A 636 27.23 7.86 -5.71
C GLU A 636 26.84 7.89 -7.20
N ASP A 637 27.36 8.83 -7.97
CA ASP A 637 27.12 9.01 -9.40
C ASP A 637 28.15 8.29 -10.30
N GLY A 638 29.20 7.71 -9.70
CA GLY A 638 30.26 6.96 -10.41
C GLY A 638 31.14 7.82 -11.30
N ALA A 639 31.33 9.10 -10.95
CA ALA A 639 32.03 10.06 -11.79
C ALA A 639 33.45 9.60 -12.16
N GLU A 640 34.11 8.84 -11.30
CA GLU A 640 35.46 8.34 -11.47
C GLU A 640 35.63 7.39 -12.66
N PHE A 641 34.58 6.62 -13.00
CA PHE A 641 34.64 5.63 -14.08
C PHE A 641 33.72 5.94 -15.29
N TRP A 642 33.26 7.18 -15.43
CA TRP A 642 32.40 7.58 -16.54
C TRP A 642 33.00 7.25 -17.90
N ASP A 643 34.28 7.52 -18.10
CA ASP A 643 34.97 7.24 -19.37
C ASP A 643 35.04 5.74 -19.67
N ALA A 644 35.32 4.92 -18.65
CA ALA A 644 35.37 3.47 -18.80
C ALA A 644 33.95 2.90 -19.10
N PHE A 645 32.92 3.43 -18.46
CA PHE A 645 31.55 3.07 -18.72
C PHE A 645 31.11 3.47 -20.15
N ALA A 646 31.42 4.70 -20.56
CA ALA A 646 31.09 5.21 -21.88
C ALA A 646 31.79 4.43 -23.03
N ALA A 647 32.96 3.88 -22.76
CA ALA A 647 33.65 3.02 -23.72
C ALA A 647 32.95 1.69 -23.99
N ASN A 648 32.21 1.16 -22.98
CA ASN A 648 31.54 -0.14 -23.05
C ASN A 648 30.04 -0.04 -23.42
N PHE A 649 29.42 1.14 -23.24
CA PHE A 649 28.01 1.32 -23.50
C PHE A 649 27.72 2.38 -24.57
N THR A 650 26.86 2.03 -25.50
CA THR A 650 26.26 3.02 -26.41
C THR A 650 25.12 3.75 -25.72
N VAL A 651 24.72 4.93 -26.23
CA VAL A 651 23.57 5.70 -25.70
C VAL A 651 22.31 4.82 -25.57
N ILE A 652 22.04 3.97 -26.56
CA ILE A 652 20.85 3.13 -26.63
C ILE A 652 20.96 1.98 -25.62
N SER A 653 22.14 1.32 -25.55
CA SER A 653 22.34 0.21 -24.59
C SER A 653 22.36 0.69 -23.13
N ALA A 654 22.93 1.86 -22.88
CA ALA A 654 22.91 2.49 -21.54
C ALA A 654 21.48 2.83 -21.11
N TYR A 655 20.66 3.40 -22.00
CA TYR A 655 19.27 3.70 -21.68
C TYR A 655 18.41 2.42 -21.54
N ALA A 656 18.71 1.36 -22.28
CA ALA A 656 18.08 0.05 -22.11
C ALA A 656 18.46 -0.59 -20.75
N PHE A 657 19.72 -0.46 -20.33
CA PHE A 657 20.21 -0.88 -19.02
C PHE A 657 19.51 -0.11 -17.89
N LEU A 658 19.38 1.23 -18.04
CA LEU A 658 18.59 2.05 -17.14
C LEU A 658 17.15 1.55 -17.04
N ALA A 659 16.46 1.41 -18.15
CA ALA A 659 15.05 1.00 -18.19
C ALA A 659 14.85 -0.38 -17.55
N PHE A 660 15.76 -1.33 -17.78
CA PHE A 660 15.71 -2.64 -17.15
C PHE A 660 15.84 -2.53 -15.62
N ASN A 661 16.87 -1.85 -15.13
CA ASN A 661 17.13 -1.73 -13.69
C ASN A 661 16.07 -0.89 -12.95
N LEU A 662 15.41 0.05 -13.63
CA LEU A 662 14.28 0.79 -13.09
C LEU A 662 13.03 -0.07 -12.91
N LEU A 663 12.73 -0.95 -13.89
CA LEU A 663 11.44 -1.64 -13.99
C LEU A 663 11.48 -3.10 -13.54
N CYS A 664 12.66 -3.74 -13.42
CA CYS A 664 12.78 -5.13 -12.98
C CYS A 664 12.38 -5.30 -11.50
N ALA A 665 12.41 -6.54 -11.02
CA ALA A 665 12.19 -6.84 -9.62
C ALA A 665 12.96 -5.87 -8.71
N PRO A 666 12.32 -5.31 -7.67
CA PRO A 666 12.96 -4.34 -6.78
C PRO A 666 13.99 -5.00 -5.86
N CYS A 667 14.64 -4.21 -5.01
CA CYS A 667 15.59 -4.71 -4.01
C CYS A 667 14.95 -5.76 -3.07
N PHE A 668 15.76 -6.63 -2.47
CA PHE A 668 15.30 -7.70 -1.59
C PHE A 668 14.43 -7.20 -0.43
N ALA A 669 14.71 -6.03 0.11
CA ALA A 669 13.90 -5.42 1.14
C ALA A 669 12.46 -5.13 0.65
N ALA A 670 12.31 -4.61 -0.57
CA ALA A 670 11.01 -4.39 -1.19
C ALA A 670 10.33 -5.71 -1.61
N ILE A 671 11.10 -6.72 -2.04
CA ILE A 671 10.59 -8.09 -2.27
C ILE A 671 10.01 -8.67 -0.96
N GLY A 672 10.68 -8.46 0.15
CA GLY A 672 10.18 -8.83 1.48
C GLY A 672 8.85 -8.15 1.83
N ALA A 673 8.69 -6.86 1.48
CA ALA A 673 7.43 -6.15 1.63
C ALA A 673 6.34 -6.70 0.70
N ILE A 674 6.66 -6.95 -0.58
CA ILE A 674 5.74 -7.58 -1.56
C ILE A 674 5.26 -8.94 -1.03
N LYS A 675 6.17 -9.79 -0.56
CA LYS A 675 5.83 -11.11 0.01
C LYS A 675 4.83 -11.00 1.16
N ARG A 676 5.01 -10.00 2.01
CA ARG A 676 4.14 -9.77 3.16
C ARG A 676 2.77 -9.25 2.74
N GLU A 677 2.71 -8.27 1.83
CA GLU A 677 1.44 -7.66 1.42
C GLU A 677 0.64 -8.58 0.48
N MET A 678 1.30 -9.43 -0.31
CA MET A 678 0.64 -10.46 -1.11
C MET A 678 0.11 -11.63 -0.27
N ASN A 679 0.73 -11.90 0.89
CA ASN A 679 0.40 -12.99 1.82
C ASN A 679 0.17 -14.36 1.13
N ASN A 680 0.79 -14.57 -0.02
CA ASN A 680 0.66 -15.78 -0.83
C ASN A 680 1.90 -15.94 -1.72
N ALA A 681 2.59 -17.09 -1.61
CA ALA A 681 3.80 -17.35 -2.36
C ALA A 681 3.59 -17.31 -3.89
N LYS A 682 2.45 -17.84 -4.39
CA LYS A 682 2.14 -17.81 -5.83
C LYS A 682 2.03 -16.39 -6.36
N TRP A 683 1.34 -15.52 -5.62
CA TRP A 683 1.18 -14.11 -6.00
C TRP A 683 2.49 -13.32 -5.88
N THR A 684 3.32 -13.65 -4.90
CA THR A 684 4.66 -13.06 -4.77
C THR A 684 5.52 -13.36 -5.99
N TRP A 685 5.63 -14.65 -6.34
CA TRP A 685 6.40 -15.06 -7.51
C TRP A 685 5.82 -14.52 -8.82
N PHE A 686 4.50 -14.48 -8.92
CA PHE A 686 3.83 -13.88 -10.08
C PHE A 686 4.17 -12.39 -10.21
N ALA A 687 4.17 -11.63 -9.11
CA ALA A 687 4.54 -10.21 -9.12
C ALA A 687 5.98 -10.00 -9.60
N LEU A 688 6.94 -10.75 -9.05
CA LEU A 688 8.34 -10.65 -9.41
C LEU A 688 8.60 -11.06 -10.87
N ALA A 689 7.99 -12.16 -11.31
CA ALA A 689 8.08 -12.62 -12.68
C ALA A 689 7.48 -11.60 -13.66
N TYR A 690 6.32 -11.01 -13.30
CA TYR A 690 5.68 -9.97 -14.11
C TYR A 690 6.56 -8.73 -14.24
N GLN A 691 7.10 -8.23 -13.13
CA GLN A 691 7.98 -7.05 -13.13
C GLN A 691 9.23 -7.28 -13.99
N THR A 692 9.89 -8.42 -13.81
CA THR A 692 11.09 -8.76 -14.56
C THR A 692 10.80 -8.97 -16.04
N ALA A 693 9.72 -9.67 -16.40
CA ALA A 693 9.32 -9.88 -17.79
C ALA A 693 8.93 -8.56 -18.47
N TYR A 694 8.23 -7.68 -17.76
CA TYR A 694 7.87 -6.35 -18.25
C TYR A 694 9.12 -5.48 -18.50
N ALA A 695 10.05 -5.46 -17.55
CA ALA A 695 11.33 -4.75 -17.68
C ALA A 695 12.15 -5.26 -18.86
N TYR A 696 12.20 -6.58 -19.03
CA TYR A 696 12.88 -7.21 -20.15
C TYR A 696 12.27 -6.80 -21.50
N ALA A 697 10.95 -6.84 -21.60
CA ALA A 697 10.23 -6.42 -22.80
C ALA A 697 10.46 -4.93 -23.11
N ALA A 698 10.42 -4.07 -22.09
CA ALA A 698 10.66 -2.64 -22.25
C ALA A 698 12.09 -2.35 -22.72
N ALA A 699 13.11 -2.94 -22.09
CA ALA A 699 14.51 -2.78 -22.46
C ALA A 699 14.78 -3.34 -23.86
N LEU A 700 14.19 -4.50 -24.21
CA LEU A 700 14.29 -5.10 -25.55
C LEU A 700 13.75 -4.15 -26.64
N VAL A 701 12.56 -3.57 -26.37
CA VAL A 701 11.96 -2.60 -27.32
C VAL A 701 12.86 -1.38 -27.46
N ILE A 702 13.36 -0.81 -26.35
CA ILE A 702 14.24 0.36 -26.39
C ILE A 702 15.50 0.07 -27.18
N TYR A 703 16.19 -1.02 -26.89
CA TYR A 703 17.45 -1.36 -27.57
C TYR A 703 17.26 -1.71 -29.02
N GLN A 704 16.39 -2.67 -29.31
CA GLN A 704 16.27 -3.22 -30.70
C GLN A 704 15.64 -2.22 -31.66
N LEU A 705 14.62 -1.47 -31.23
CA LEU A 705 14.03 -0.44 -32.08
C LEU A 705 14.89 0.80 -32.13
N GLY A 706 15.50 1.20 -31.01
CA GLY A 706 16.46 2.31 -30.98
C GLY A 706 17.60 2.08 -31.97
N THR A 707 18.21 0.90 -31.95
CA THR A 707 19.30 0.52 -32.87
C THR A 707 18.83 0.50 -34.34
N PHE A 708 17.64 -0.05 -34.57
CA PHE A 708 17.05 -0.07 -35.92
C PHE A 708 16.83 1.34 -36.49
N PHE A 709 16.21 2.24 -35.71
CA PHE A 709 15.96 3.62 -36.14
C PHE A 709 17.23 4.47 -36.22
N SER A 710 18.31 4.07 -35.55
CA SER A 710 19.63 4.73 -35.65
C SER A 710 20.47 4.22 -36.85
N GLY A 711 19.89 3.46 -37.76
CA GLY A 711 20.54 2.99 -38.96
C GLY A 711 21.12 1.57 -38.85
N GLY A 712 20.83 0.84 -37.76
CA GLY A 712 21.13 -0.58 -37.62
C GLY A 712 20.32 -1.45 -38.60
N GLY A 713 20.88 -2.53 -39.07
CA GLY A 713 20.20 -3.48 -39.99
C GLY A 713 19.03 -4.21 -39.30
N PHE A 714 18.06 -4.67 -40.11
CA PHE A 714 17.00 -5.53 -39.62
C PHE A 714 17.52 -6.92 -39.29
N GLY A 715 17.46 -7.33 -38.04
CA GLY A 715 17.90 -8.63 -37.55
C GLY A 715 16.82 -9.39 -36.76
N ALA A 716 17.15 -10.60 -36.31
CA ALA A 716 16.23 -11.39 -35.46
C ALA A 716 15.80 -10.65 -34.23
N GLY A 717 16.72 -9.94 -33.57
CA GLY A 717 16.40 -9.12 -32.38
C GLY A 717 15.38 -8.02 -32.68
N THR A 718 15.52 -7.32 -33.80
CA THR A 718 14.59 -6.29 -34.25
C THR A 718 13.19 -6.87 -34.49
N ALA A 719 13.11 -8.08 -35.09
CA ALA A 719 11.83 -8.78 -35.23
C ALA A 719 11.16 -9.09 -33.86
N PHE A 720 11.93 -9.53 -32.86
CA PHE A 720 11.44 -9.73 -31.52
C PHE A 720 11.00 -8.40 -30.84
N GLY A 721 11.73 -7.30 -31.10
CA GLY A 721 11.34 -5.97 -30.65
C GLY A 721 9.96 -5.55 -31.19
N PHE A 722 9.75 -5.67 -32.49
CA PHE A 722 8.44 -5.41 -33.11
C PHE A 722 7.36 -6.36 -32.64
N ALA A 723 7.68 -7.65 -32.45
CA ALA A 723 6.73 -8.61 -31.86
C ALA A 723 6.31 -8.24 -30.42
N ALA A 724 7.27 -7.77 -29.62
CA ALA A 724 6.98 -7.29 -28.25
C ALA A 724 6.05 -6.06 -28.26
N VAL A 725 6.29 -5.09 -29.14
CA VAL A 725 5.38 -3.93 -29.31
C VAL A 725 4.00 -4.41 -29.81
N ALA A 726 3.95 -5.29 -30.81
CA ALA A 726 2.68 -5.82 -31.30
C ALA A 726 1.90 -6.55 -30.20
N LEU A 727 2.59 -7.34 -29.35
CA LEU A 727 1.99 -7.99 -28.18
C LEU A 727 1.46 -6.97 -27.17
N LEU A 728 2.24 -5.94 -26.84
CA LEU A 728 1.78 -4.88 -25.93
C LEU A 728 0.55 -4.15 -26.46
N VAL A 729 0.57 -3.79 -27.76
CA VAL A 729 -0.57 -3.15 -28.43
C VAL A 729 -1.78 -4.10 -28.44
N TYR A 730 -1.58 -5.39 -28.75
CA TYR A 730 -2.66 -6.39 -28.68
C TYR A 730 -3.25 -6.49 -27.28
N LEU A 731 -2.43 -6.54 -26.22
CA LEU A 731 -2.87 -6.59 -24.83
C LEU A 731 -3.63 -5.32 -24.43
N LEU A 732 -3.27 -4.17 -24.99
CA LEU A 732 -3.96 -2.89 -24.78
C LEU A 732 -5.30 -2.81 -25.52
N VAL A 733 -5.40 -3.35 -26.74
CA VAL A 733 -6.61 -3.22 -27.58
C VAL A 733 -7.61 -4.34 -27.33
N ARG A 734 -7.15 -5.50 -26.84
CA ARG A 734 -8.06 -6.63 -26.57
C ARG A 734 -9.19 -6.22 -25.62
N LYS A 735 -10.38 -6.76 -25.84
CA LYS A 735 -11.56 -6.53 -24.98
C LYS A 735 -11.35 -7.13 -23.59
N PRO A 736 -11.88 -6.50 -22.52
CA PRO A 736 -11.83 -7.06 -21.17
C PRO A 736 -12.47 -8.45 -21.13
N ALA A 737 -11.82 -9.38 -20.44
CA ALA A 737 -12.37 -10.72 -20.25
C ALA A 737 -13.42 -10.63 -19.13
N GLY A 738 -14.72 -10.73 -19.46
CA GLY A 738 -15.80 -10.75 -18.46
C GLY A 738 -16.96 -9.78 -18.73
N GLN A 739 -16.88 -8.88 -19.70
CA GLN A 739 -18.08 -8.19 -20.17
C GLN A 739 -18.91 -9.14 -21.04
N THR A 740 -19.91 -9.80 -20.42
CA THR A 740 -21.09 -10.25 -21.16
C THR A 740 -21.65 -9.02 -21.88
N LYS A 741 -21.86 -9.14 -23.20
CA LYS A 741 -22.48 -8.09 -24.01
C LYS A 741 -23.73 -7.58 -23.28
N PRO A 742 -23.91 -6.26 -23.09
CA PRO A 742 -25.24 -5.75 -22.88
C PRO A 742 -26.06 -6.21 -24.10
N ALA A 743 -27.21 -6.84 -23.85
CA ALA A 743 -28.14 -7.24 -24.89
C ALA A 743 -28.37 -6.02 -25.78
N ALA A 744 -28.10 -6.17 -27.07
CA ALA A 744 -28.33 -5.13 -28.04
C ALA A 744 -29.81 -4.75 -27.98
N THR A 745 -30.12 -3.65 -27.29
CA THR A 745 -31.40 -2.98 -27.43
C THR A 745 -31.54 -2.58 -28.89
N SER A 746 -32.36 -3.31 -29.62
CA SER A 746 -32.78 -2.99 -30.99
C SER A 746 -33.42 -1.60 -30.93
N ARG A 747 -32.69 -0.57 -31.33
CA ARG A 747 -33.30 0.66 -31.84
C ARG A 747 -33.99 0.31 -33.17
N ARG A 748 -35.20 -0.18 -33.08
CA ARG A 748 -36.19 -0.15 -34.15
C ARG A 748 -37.53 0.10 -33.49
N ASP A 749 -38.21 1.08 -34.02
CA ASP A 749 -39.58 1.52 -33.78
C ASP A 749 -39.73 2.68 -32.78
N ALA A 750 -39.38 3.89 -33.27
CA ALA A 750 -40.11 5.11 -33.02
C ALA A 750 -39.85 6.03 -34.23
N ALA A 751 -40.70 5.86 -35.25
CA ALA A 751 -41.02 6.87 -36.22
C ALA A 751 -42.40 7.46 -35.87
#